data_10367415ab237f3468be9eb659b03499
#
_entry.id   10367415ab237f3468be9eb659b03499
#
_cell.length_a   1.000
_cell.length_b   1.000
_cell.length_c   1.000
_cell.angle_alpha   90.00
_cell.angle_beta   90.00
_cell.angle_gamma   90.00
#
_symmetry.space_group_name_H-M   'P 1'
#
loop_
_entity.id
_entity.type
_entity.pdbx_description
1 polymer ?
#
loop_
_entity_poly.entity_id
_entity_poly.type
_entity_poly.pdbx_seq_one_letter_code
_entity_poly.pdbx_strand_id
1 'polypeptide(L)'
;MRPKPTCLRRLSLILYICFCLAPALLAAPARKGLLNLRQPDGTVVQAYLTGDENGHLVLTPDGCALVQDAEGWWCYARYDFYGHRLNTGEHAGDPDTPGEVIAASRNIPYQLIRQRRNARIRRAVPLRQKELVRTRSGENGGVRHGLIILAQFQDLEFIHSRTDFENLINGTGPETALSYFKDQWKDSYTFRFDITEPVTLPHDHAYYGANNEDGEDEKAAEMIIDACAALGPEIDFSAYDNDGDGEVDNVFVFYAGPNESEGAGDNFVWPHMWYAQSGAGITYRRDGVLVDNYACTSELRLDSNRSTYTTLATIGTFCHEYTHTFGIPDLYDTDSEDSGGYSEAMWNCIDLMDAGNHNDEGKTPPNYSAVERWFFEMSEGKPLTEGTHTLRPVHKNGDYYFMETDDDSEIFLFECRKAEGWDTHIGGSGLLVYHLDWSMRPAGESTSAGKVVKAWDRWDMNEANARPDHQCIDLIEPDPEARQRYQTAVKNRNYAAIYTLASHAFWPFEDISVYTCDTDPSFTFWSDAASPLGLTDIRRNADGSVTFTVFNAQEDKAPAVKIDNQVVFQDASIIQWSSLDPSFTGNSVIRYGLADAAQLTEVEVRPYETGKYAFVLEGLSPSTAYKIQLLCRKGNIPGPVNGNASFTTKSDRKAGSYPYIYLKDVNRGTGGSFAPDAPLALRVYNAADAVRIVWYFDGKPIAPGADGYYHLSRSGVLKAVVTYPDSTDILTKKIVVK
;
A
#
# COMPACT_ATOMS: atom_id res chain seq x y z
N MET A 1 19.89 -28.48 -33.05
CA MET A 1 19.54 -28.43 -31.63
C MET A 1 20.71 -27.76 -30.91
N ARG A 2 20.56 -26.48 -30.58
CA ARG A 2 21.51 -25.73 -29.74
C ARG A 2 20.95 -25.70 -28.33
N PRO A 3 21.71 -25.92 -27.27
CA PRO A 3 21.20 -25.85 -25.90
C PRO A 3 20.92 -24.38 -25.54
N LYS A 4 19.82 -24.15 -24.85
CA LYS A 4 19.41 -22.83 -24.34
C LYS A 4 20.40 -22.36 -23.25
N PRO A 5 20.83 -21.09 -23.23
CA PRO A 5 21.76 -20.56 -22.24
C PRO A 5 20.99 -19.97 -21.02
N THR A 6 20.24 -20.78 -20.30
CA THR A 6 19.46 -20.30 -19.14
C THR A 6 20.14 -20.53 -17.80
N CYS A 7 21.17 -21.36 -17.73
CA CYS A 7 21.82 -21.70 -16.45
C CYS A 7 23.06 -20.84 -16.14
N LEU A 8 23.70 -20.22 -17.12
CA LEU A 8 24.91 -19.41 -16.87
C LEU A 8 24.60 -17.94 -16.48
N ARG A 9 23.45 -17.39 -16.90
CA ARG A 9 23.05 -16.02 -16.49
C ARG A 9 22.64 -15.93 -15.02
N ARG A 10 21.98 -16.98 -14.49
CA ARG A 10 21.61 -17.04 -13.06
C ARG A 10 22.83 -17.09 -12.12
N LEU A 11 23.93 -17.70 -12.55
CA LEU A 11 25.17 -17.74 -11.75
C LEU A 11 25.89 -16.37 -11.72
N SER A 12 25.76 -15.55 -12.75
CA SER A 12 26.37 -14.21 -12.78
C SER A 12 25.57 -13.19 -11.97
N LEU A 13 24.23 -13.29 -11.93
CA LEU A 13 23.38 -12.47 -11.08
C LEU A 13 23.63 -12.77 -9.59
N ILE A 14 23.79 -14.05 -9.27
CA ILE A 14 24.11 -14.54 -7.94
C ILE A 14 25.46 -13.99 -7.41
N LEU A 15 26.44 -13.75 -8.29
CA LEU A 15 27.76 -13.21 -7.92
C LEU A 15 27.76 -11.68 -7.80
N TYR A 16 26.80 -10.94 -8.40
CA TYR A 16 26.76 -9.47 -8.36
C TYR A 16 25.94 -8.94 -7.17
N ILE A 17 24.91 -9.69 -6.73
CA ILE A 17 24.10 -9.39 -5.53
C ILE A 17 24.89 -9.64 -4.24
N CYS A 18 25.97 -10.45 -4.28
CA CYS A 18 26.82 -10.75 -3.13
C CYS A 18 27.73 -9.59 -2.66
N PHE A 19 27.68 -8.41 -3.26
CA PHE A 19 28.72 -7.41 -2.98
C PHE A 19 28.30 -6.20 -2.13
N CYS A 20 27.02 -5.98 -1.86
CA CYS A 20 26.62 -4.74 -1.16
C CYS A 20 25.28 -4.85 -0.41
N LEU A 21 25.11 -5.67 0.60
CA LEU A 21 24.01 -5.51 1.55
C LEU A 21 24.56 -5.17 2.93
N ALA A 22 24.47 -3.91 3.28
CA ALA A 22 24.66 -3.45 4.63
C ALA A 22 23.31 -3.58 5.35
N PRO A 23 23.24 -4.16 6.53
CA PRO A 23 21.98 -4.28 7.25
C PRO A 23 21.53 -2.89 7.72
N ALA A 24 20.28 -2.57 7.41
CA ALA A 24 19.57 -1.45 7.98
C ALA A 24 19.29 -1.69 9.47
N LEU A 25 19.12 -0.63 10.21
CA LEU A 25 18.60 -0.62 11.58
C LEU A 25 17.09 -0.84 11.52
N LEU A 26 16.56 -1.73 12.32
CA LEU A 26 15.22 -2.30 12.12
C LEU A 26 14.48 -2.35 13.46
N ALA A 27 13.26 -1.80 13.53
CA ALA A 27 12.44 -1.83 14.73
C ALA A 27 10.95 -1.67 14.51
N ALA A 28 10.17 -2.06 15.50
CA ALA A 28 8.73 -1.86 15.50
C ALA A 28 8.38 -0.37 15.41
N PRO A 29 7.46 0.02 14.52
CA PRO A 29 6.99 1.38 14.45
C PRO A 29 6.25 1.77 15.74
N ALA A 30 6.28 3.06 16.07
CA ALA A 30 5.49 3.61 17.16
C ALA A 30 4.02 3.20 17.07
N ARG A 31 3.43 2.77 18.18
CA ARG A 31 2.03 2.38 18.23
C ARG A 31 1.11 3.53 17.83
N LYS A 32 0.39 3.37 16.75
CA LYS A 32 -0.50 4.41 16.20
C LYS A 32 -1.68 4.73 17.14
N GLY A 33 -2.01 6.00 17.23
CA GLY A 33 -3.18 6.51 17.96
C GLY A 33 -2.85 7.36 19.16
N LEU A 34 -3.88 7.95 19.76
CA LEU A 34 -3.75 8.85 20.89
C LEU A 34 -3.39 8.07 22.16
N LEU A 35 -2.31 8.46 22.82
CA LEU A 35 -1.85 7.95 24.10
C LEU A 35 -2.31 8.86 25.24
N ASN A 36 -2.44 8.30 26.42
CA ASN A 36 -2.73 9.03 27.67
C ASN A 36 -1.49 8.98 28.57
N LEU A 37 -0.55 9.89 28.34
CA LEU A 37 0.67 10.02 29.12
C LEU A 37 0.35 10.52 30.52
N ARG A 38 0.81 9.81 31.54
CA ARG A 38 0.53 10.15 32.94
C ARG A 38 1.68 10.93 33.53
N GLN A 39 1.38 12.10 34.09
CA GLN A 39 2.31 12.91 34.87
C GLN A 39 2.51 12.32 36.29
N PRO A 40 3.62 12.61 36.98
CA PRO A 40 3.88 12.13 38.34
C PRO A 40 2.80 12.52 39.37
N ASP A 41 2.10 13.62 39.16
CA ASP A 41 0.99 14.06 40.02
C ASP A 41 -0.34 13.36 39.70
N GLY A 42 -0.35 12.49 38.68
CA GLY A 42 -1.53 11.75 38.21
C GLY A 42 -2.35 12.47 37.17
N THR A 43 -2.01 13.70 36.75
CA THR A 43 -2.65 14.36 35.61
C THR A 43 -2.28 13.61 34.30
N VAL A 44 -3.11 13.80 33.27
CA VAL A 44 -2.96 13.09 31.99
C VAL A 44 -2.76 14.08 30.86
N VAL A 45 -1.71 13.89 30.09
CA VAL A 45 -1.44 14.62 28.84
C VAL A 45 -1.73 13.69 27.67
N GLN A 46 -2.52 14.15 26.71
CA GLN A 46 -2.76 13.39 25.49
C GLN A 46 -1.65 13.69 24.48
N ALA A 47 -1.12 12.63 23.86
CA ALA A 47 -0.06 12.76 22.88
C ALA A 47 -0.14 11.66 21.81
N TYR A 48 0.53 11.88 20.69
CA TYR A 48 0.83 10.90 19.65
C TYR A 48 2.31 10.60 19.70
N LEU A 49 2.65 9.32 19.54
CA LEU A 49 4.01 8.88 19.33
C LEU A 49 4.20 8.57 17.83
N THR A 50 5.30 9.03 17.23
CA THR A 50 5.64 8.82 15.82
C THR A 50 7.12 8.50 15.67
N GLY A 51 7.50 7.71 14.67
CA GLY A 51 8.89 7.34 14.43
C GLY A 51 9.21 5.92 14.84
N ASP A 52 10.48 5.66 15.03
CA ASP A 52 11.09 4.38 15.37
C ASP A 52 12.25 4.56 16.37
N GLU A 53 13.01 3.51 16.67
CA GLU A 53 14.17 3.54 17.58
C GLU A 53 15.32 4.46 17.10
N ASN A 54 15.33 4.78 15.80
CA ASN A 54 16.35 5.67 15.22
C ASN A 54 16.00 7.15 15.36
N GLY A 55 14.82 7.42 15.88
CA GLY A 55 14.35 8.77 16.15
C GLY A 55 12.83 8.84 16.18
N HIS A 56 12.31 9.25 17.31
CA HIS A 56 10.87 9.37 17.52
C HIS A 56 10.49 10.71 18.11
N LEU A 57 9.21 11.06 17.97
CA LEU A 57 8.63 12.29 18.50
C LEU A 57 7.36 11.99 19.29
N VAL A 58 7.27 12.56 20.48
CA VAL A 58 6.03 12.62 21.24
C VAL A 58 5.39 13.97 21.00
N LEU A 59 4.19 14.00 20.42
CA LEU A 59 3.53 15.22 19.99
C LEU A 59 2.15 15.37 20.61
N THR A 60 1.88 16.53 21.19
CA THR A 60 0.50 16.86 21.60
C THR A 60 -0.45 16.90 20.40
N PRO A 61 -1.80 16.81 20.60
CA PRO A 61 -2.76 16.91 19.51
C PRO A 61 -2.64 18.19 18.66
N ASP A 62 -2.14 19.27 19.24
CA ASP A 62 -1.91 20.55 18.59
C ASP A 62 -0.47 20.71 18.05
N GLY A 63 0.34 19.63 18.07
CA GLY A 63 1.64 19.52 17.40
C GLY A 63 2.84 20.04 18.16
N CYS A 64 2.76 20.19 19.49
CA CYS A 64 3.90 20.54 20.33
C CYS A 64 4.74 19.29 20.64
N ALA A 65 6.04 19.35 20.44
CA ALA A 65 6.96 18.28 20.84
C ALA A 65 7.10 18.21 22.37
N LEU A 66 7.15 16.99 22.89
CA LEU A 66 7.34 16.67 24.30
C LEU A 66 8.63 15.88 24.51
N VAL A 67 9.15 15.95 25.75
CA VAL A 67 10.26 15.15 26.26
C VAL A 67 10.01 14.86 27.74
N GLN A 68 10.39 13.67 28.21
CA GLN A 68 10.29 13.33 29.62
C GLN A 68 11.55 13.78 30.38
N ASP A 69 11.39 14.34 31.58
CA ASP A 69 12.54 14.64 32.45
C ASP A 69 12.89 13.46 33.38
N ALA A 70 13.96 13.62 34.14
CA ALA A 70 14.45 12.57 35.05
C ALA A 70 13.49 12.25 36.19
N GLU A 71 12.58 13.16 36.54
CA GLU A 71 11.54 13.01 37.54
C GLU A 71 10.24 12.38 36.95
N GLY A 72 10.21 12.11 35.65
CA GLY A 72 9.11 11.49 34.94
C GLY A 72 8.03 12.48 34.44
N TRP A 73 8.29 13.80 34.50
CA TRP A 73 7.38 14.78 33.94
C TRP A 73 7.51 14.92 32.44
N TRP A 74 6.41 14.86 31.73
CA TRP A 74 6.33 15.23 30.32
C TRP A 74 6.36 16.76 30.21
N CYS A 75 7.41 17.28 29.64
CA CYS A 75 7.67 18.70 29.45
C CYS A 75 7.60 19.09 27.98
N TYR A 76 7.31 20.35 27.67
CA TYR A 76 7.47 20.84 26.31
C TYR A 76 8.94 20.81 25.90
N ALA A 77 9.20 20.32 24.69
CA ALA A 77 10.54 20.27 24.09
C ALA A 77 10.73 21.44 23.13
N ARG A 78 11.97 21.89 23.00
CA ARG A 78 12.42 22.78 21.93
C ARG A 78 13.67 22.21 21.26
N TYR A 79 14.03 22.72 20.13
CA TYR A 79 15.23 22.27 19.39
C TYR A 79 16.29 23.38 19.34
N ASP A 80 17.55 22.99 19.42
CA ASP A 80 18.67 23.90 19.21
C ASP A 80 18.98 24.07 17.71
N PHE A 81 20.01 24.86 17.40
CA PHE A 81 20.47 25.09 16.01
C PHE A 81 20.95 23.82 15.29
N TYR A 82 21.35 22.82 16.05
CA TYR A 82 21.85 21.54 15.52
C TYR A 82 20.77 20.47 15.43
N GLY A 83 19.54 20.76 15.86
CA GLY A 83 18.43 19.83 15.88
C GLY A 83 18.37 18.92 17.11
N HIS A 84 19.11 19.22 18.18
CA HIS A 84 19.01 18.47 19.44
C HIS A 84 17.75 18.84 20.18
N ARG A 85 17.05 17.83 20.72
CA ARG A 85 15.84 17.97 21.53
C ARG A 85 16.22 18.41 22.93
N LEU A 86 15.70 19.53 23.40
CA LEU A 86 16.00 20.14 24.69
C LEU A 86 14.74 20.29 25.51
N ASN A 87 14.77 19.86 26.78
CA ASN A 87 13.71 20.09 27.73
C ASN A 87 13.60 21.59 28.06
N THR A 88 12.40 22.15 28.09
CA THR A 88 12.15 23.55 28.46
C THR A 88 11.96 23.71 29.95
N GLY A 89 11.68 22.64 30.72
CA GLY A 89 11.28 22.64 32.11
C GLY A 89 9.81 23.02 32.36
N GLU A 90 9.04 23.33 31.29
CA GLU A 90 7.61 23.67 31.43
C GLU A 90 6.79 22.39 31.21
N HIS A 91 5.96 22.03 32.19
CA HIS A 91 5.19 20.80 32.16
C HIS A 91 4.08 20.87 31.11
N ALA A 92 3.93 19.80 30.33
CA ALA A 92 2.89 19.69 29.33
C ALA A 92 1.49 19.68 29.99
N GLY A 93 0.59 20.49 29.44
CA GLY A 93 -0.78 20.62 29.95
C GLY A 93 -0.95 21.67 31.03
N ASP A 94 0.12 22.36 31.44
CA ASP A 94 0.00 23.51 32.37
C ASP A 94 -0.66 24.69 31.63
N PRO A 95 -1.80 25.22 32.11
CA PRO A 95 -2.50 26.32 31.46
C PRO A 95 -1.71 27.64 31.50
N ASP A 96 -0.76 27.78 32.41
CA ASP A 96 0.08 28.98 32.58
C ASP A 96 1.37 28.93 31.72
N THR A 97 1.58 27.88 30.90
CA THR A 97 2.73 27.75 30.02
C THR A 97 2.88 28.96 29.09
N PRO A 98 4.05 29.64 29.07
CA PRO A 98 4.28 30.79 28.20
C PRO A 98 4.06 30.49 26.72
N GLY A 99 3.37 31.37 26.00
CA GLY A 99 3.07 31.18 24.57
C GLY A 99 4.31 31.06 23.68
N GLU A 100 5.44 31.61 24.11
CA GLU A 100 6.73 31.43 23.40
C GLU A 100 7.27 29.99 23.51
N VAL A 101 7.03 29.28 24.61
CA VAL A 101 7.39 27.88 24.79
C VAL A 101 6.55 27.00 23.84
N ILE A 102 5.24 27.24 23.81
CA ILE A 102 4.33 26.55 22.88
C ILE A 102 4.73 26.77 21.42
N ALA A 103 5.10 28.02 21.06
CA ALA A 103 5.55 28.32 19.71
C ALA A 103 6.89 27.63 19.36
N ALA A 104 7.82 27.58 20.31
CA ALA A 104 9.11 26.92 20.14
C ALA A 104 8.94 25.39 19.99
N SER A 105 8.06 24.77 20.75
CA SER A 105 7.82 23.33 20.72
C SER A 105 7.11 22.84 19.47
N ARG A 106 6.45 23.73 18.72
CA ARG A 106 5.88 23.44 17.40
C ARG A 106 6.89 23.57 16.24
N ASN A 107 8.02 24.22 16.49
CA ASN A 107 9.03 24.45 15.46
C ASN A 107 10.04 23.30 15.41
N ILE A 108 9.63 22.15 14.87
CA ILE A 108 10.41 20.91 14.81
C ILE A 108 11.27 20.95 13.54
N PRO A 109 12.61 20.81 13.65
CA PRO A 109 13.51 20.84 12.50
C PRO A 109 13.66 19.43 11.87
N TYR A 110 12.61 18.88 11.28
CA TYR A 110 12.56 17.51 10.73
C TYR A 110 13.77 17.16 9.86
N GLN A 111 14.20 18.06 8.97
CA GLN A 111 15.36 17.81 8.10
C GLN A 111 16.67 17.61 8.87
N LEU A 112 16.88 18.33 9.97
CA LEU A 112 18.09 18.17 10.80
C LEU A 112 18.03 16.86 11.58
N ILE A 113 16.89 16.52 12.15
CA ILE A 113 16.65 15.25 12.84
C ILE A 113 16.96 14.09 11.90
N ARG A 114 16.39 14.09 10.70
CA ARG A 114 16.64 13.07 9.68
C ARG A 114 18.11 12.98 9.26
N GLN A 115 18.78 14.12 9.05
CA GLN A 115 20.21 14.12 8.71
C GLN A 115 21.08 13.45 9.78
N ARG A 116 20.74 13.64 11.05
CA ARG A 116 21.43 13.01 12.19
C ARG A 116 21.13 11.51 12.23
N ARG A 117 19.87 11.12 12.14
CA ARG A 117 19.42 9.73 11.99
C ARG A 117 20.21 9.01 10.90
N ASN A 118 20.21 9.54 9.68
CA ASN A 118 20.90 8.95 8.55
C ASN A 118 22.42 8.90 8.70
N ALA A 119 23.01 9.87 9.40
CA ALA A 119 24.45 9.85 9.70
C ALA A 119 24.81 8.73 10.69
N ARG A 120 23.92 8.43 11.64
CA ARG A 120 24.09 7.32 12.59
C ARG A 120 23.96 5.97 11.88
N ILE A 121 22.88 5.76 11.14
CA ILE A 121 22.64 4.54 10.37
C ILE A 121 23.84 4.23 9.48
N ARG A 122 24.34 5.20 8.73
CA ARG A 122 25.53 5.05 7.87
C ARG A 122 26.82 4.75 8.62
N ARG A 123 26.96 5.14 9.89
CA ARG A 123 28.13 4.77 10.71
C ARG A 123 28.07 3.32 11.17
N ALA A 124 26.86 2.82 11.40
CA ALA A 124 26.65 1.43 11.78
C ALA A 124 26.87 0.46 10.62
N VAL A 125 26.51 0.88 9.41
CA VAL A 125 26.55 0.11 8.17
C VAL A 125 27.96 -0.37 7.73
N PRO A 126 29.06 0.39 7.82
CA PRO A 126 30.36 -0.06 7.32
C PRO A 126 31.01 -1.19 8.12
N LEU A 127 30.51 -1.52 9.29
CA LEU A 127 31.11 -2.51 10.17
C LEU A 127 30.72 -3.95 9.80
N ARG A 128 29.70 -4.12 8.94
CA ARG A 128 29.24 -5.44 8.49
C ARG A 128 28.76 -5.42 7.04
N GLN A 129 29.55 -6.06 6.17
CA GLN A 129 29.03 -6.64 4.96
C GLN A 129 28.56 -8.07 5.31
N LYS A 130 27.36 -8.23 5.87
CA LYS A 130 26.72 -9.53 5.85
C LYS A 130 26.10 -9.71 4.47
N GLU A 131 26.47 -10.80 3.79
CA GLU A 131 25.62 -11.38 2.78
C GLU A 131 24.21 -11.47 3.37
N LEU A 132 23.19 -11.17 2.55
CA LEU A 132 21.85 -11.70 2.78
C LEU A 132 22.06 -13.09 3.35
N VAL A 133 21.58 -13.35 4.55
CA VAL A 133 21.54 -14.71 5.05
C VAL A 133 20.65 -15.42 4.04
N ARG A 134 21.30 -15.94 2.99
CA ARG A 134 20.67 -16.86 2.07
C ARG A 134 20.36 -18.07 2.89
N THR A 135 19.20 -18.00 3.50
CA THR A 135 18.58 -19.19 4.01
C THR A 135 18.15 -20.00 2.80
N ARG A 136 19.13 -20.31 1.91
CA ARG A 136 18.93 -21.45 1.06
C ARG A 136 18.52 -22.55 2.01
N SER A 137 17.32 -23.02 1.83
CA SER A 137 16.90 -24.31 2.32
C SER A 137 18.02 -25.27 1.94
N GLY A 138 18.98 -25.40 2.84
CA GLY A 138 19.93 -26.49 2.78
C GLY A 138 19.08 -27.73 2.63
N GLU A 139 19.47 -28.59 1.74
CA GLU A 139 18.82 -29.85 1.45
C GLU A 139 18.21 -30.42 2.73
N ASN A 140 16.85 -30.42 2.80
CA ASN A 140 16.00 -30.98 3.85
C ASN A 140 15.87 -30.21 5.16
N GLY A 141 14.85 -29.36 5.26
CA GLY A 141 14.11 -28.99 6.47
C GLY A 141 14.92 -28.90 7.77
N GLY A 142 15.84 -27.92 7.87
CA GLY A 142 16.64 -27.74 9.08
C GLY A 142 15.80 -27.25 10.24
N VAL A 143 16.22 -27.59 11.48
CA VAL A 143 15.67 -26.93 12.68
C VAL A 143 16.48 -25.67 12.91
N ARG A 144 15.78 -24.51 12.97
CA ARG A 144 16.38 -23.25 13.41
C ARG A 144 16.16 -23.08 14.91
N HIS A 145 17.25 -23.03 15.63
CA HIS A 145 17.23 -22.80 17.06
C HIS A 145 17.38 -21.30 17.33
N GLY A 146 16.44 -20.71 18.08
CA GLY A 146 16.50 -19.33 18.57
C GLY A 146 16.65 -19.30 20.08
N LEU A 147 17.56 -18.48 20.58
CA LEU A 147 17.77 -18.24 22.00
C LEU A 147 16.92 -17.05 22.44
N ILE A 148 16.04 -17.26 23.42
CA ILE A 148 15.24 -16.21 24.05
C ILE A 148 15.66 -16.05 25.50
N ILE A 149 16.18 -14.88 25.86
CA ILE A 149 16.61 -14.56 27.22
C ILE A 149 15.55 -13.70 27.88
N LEU A 150 15.13 -14.08 29.09
CA LEU A 150 14.28 -13.26 29.95
C LEU A 150 15.19 -12.40 30.84
N ALA A 151 15.23 -11.08 30.61
CA ALA A 151 16.10 -10.16 31.31
C ALA A 151 15.30 -9.20 32.20
N GLN A 152 15.55 -9.20 33.50
CA GLN A 152 14.97 -8.25 34.45
C GLN A 152 16.03 -7.30 35.02
N PHE A 153 15.59 -6.15 35.48
CA PHE A 153 16.46 -5.09 35.96
C PHE A 153 16.61 -5.14 37.50
N GLN A 154 17.51 -4.34 38.06
CA GLN A 154 17.69 -4.24 39.52
C GLN A 154 16.42 -3.69 40.21
N ASP A 155 15.68 -2.83 39.54
CA ASP A 155 14.51 -2.12 40.04
C ASP A 155 13.20 -2.58 39.43
N LEU A 156 13.21 -3.50 38.44
CA LEU A 156 12.03 -3.95 37.71
C LEU A 156 12.13 -5.44 37.38
N GLU A 157 11.25 -6.23 38.02
CA GLU A 157 11.16 -7.69 37.84
C GLU A 157 9.98 -8.05 36.92
N PHE A 158 10.01 -9.23 36.32
CA PHE A 158 8.89 -9.78 35.57
C PHE A 158 7.66 -9.97 36.47
N ILE A 159 6.48 -9.62 35.99
CA ILE A 159 5.22 -9.95 36.63
C ILE A 159 4.60 -11.22 36.05
N HIS A 160 5.03 -11.67 34.86
CA HIS A 160 4.63 -12.92 34.23
C HIS A 160 5.73 -13.98 34.39
N SER A 161 5.31 -15.24 34.46
CA SER A 161 6.22 -16.36 34.63
C SER A 161 6.86 -16.79 33.31
N ARG A 162 8.02 -17.48 33.37
CA ARG A 162 8.62 -18.12 32.20
C ARG A 162 7.62 -19.02 31.47
N THR A 163 6.72 -19.69 32.19
CA THR A 163 5.68 -20.52 31.58
C THR A 163 4.71 -19.72 30.70
N ASP A 164 4.45 -18.47 31.03
CA ASP A 164 3.61 -17.58 30.20
C ASP A 164 4.30 -17.26 28.87
N PHE A 165 5.62 -17.02 28.90
CA PHE A 165 6.43 -16.85 27.68
C PHE A 165 6.53 -18.16 26.88
N GLU A 166 6.69 -19.31 27.53
CA GLU A 166 6.65 -20.61 26.83
C GLU A 166 5.32 -20.84 26.11
N ASN A 167 4.20 -20.45 26.74
CA ASN A 167 2.89 -20.55 26.11
C ASN A 167 2.72 -19.56 24.94
N LEU A 168 3.25 -18.34 25.08
CA LEU A 168 3.21 -17.31 24.04
C LEU A 168 4.03 -17.70 22.81
N ILE A 169 5.24 -18.21 23.03
CA ILE A 169 6.20 -18.47 21.96
C ILE A 169 6.03 -19.90 21.41
N ASN A 170 6.16 -20.93 22.26
CA ASN A 170 6.20 -22.34 21.88
C ASN A 170 4.84 -23.04 22.00
N GLY A 171 3.79 -22.33 22.38
CA GLY A 171 2.44 -22.90 22.47
C GLY A 171 1.94 -23.46 21.13
N THR A 172 0.92 -24.30 21.21
CA THR A 172 0.29 -24.93 20.02
C THR A 172 -0.99 -24.24 19.57
N GLY A 173 -1.33 -23.11 20.21
CA GLY A 173 -2.51 -22.30 19.87
C GLY A 173 -2.33 -21.47 18.60
N PRO A 174 -3.42 -20.91 18.05
CA PRO A 174 -3.35 -20.11 16.83
C PRO A 174 -2.66 -18.75 17.00
N GLU A 175 -2.53 -18.24 18.22
CA GLU A 175 -1.94 -16.94 18.53
C GLU A 175 -0.55 -17.09 19.18
N THR A 176 0.27 -18.02 18.67
CA THR A 176 1.63 -18.27 19.18
C THR A 176 2.67 -18.07 18.09
N ALA A 177 3.86 -17.63 18.50
CA ALA A 177 4.94 -17.33 17.56
C ALA A 177 5.37 -18.57 16.74
N LEU A 178 5.49 -19.73 17.40
CA LEU A 178 5.83 -20.98 16.72
C LEU A 178 4.79 -21.37 15.66
N SER A 179 3.50 -21.17 15.96
CA SER A 179 2.43 -21.42 14.98
C SER A 179 2.51 -20.45 13.81
N TYR A 180 2.82 -19.16 14.07
CA TYR A 180 3.02 -18.17 13.04
C TYR A 180 4.17 -18.57 12.11
N PHE A 181 5.38 -18.75 12.61
CA PHE A 181 6.54 -19.11 11.79
C PHE A 181 6.36 -20.44 11.05
N LYS A 182 5.73 -21.44 11.68
CA LYS A 182 5.39 -22.70 11.03
C LYS A 182 4.49 -22.48 9.80
N ASP A 183 3.49 -21.61 9.91
CA ASP A 183 2.58 -21.31 8.81
C ASP A 183 3.28 -20.48 7.70
N GLN A 184 4.23 -19.59 8.06
CA GLN A 184 4.98 -18.82 7.07
C GLN A 184 6.00 -19.70 6.34
N TRP A 185 6.86 -20.40 7.07
CA TRP A 185 7.98 -21.15 6.52
C TRP A 185 7.60 -22.57 6.06
N LYS A 186 6.44 -23.08 6.48
CA LYS A 186 5.90 -24.40 6.12
C LYS A 186 6.96 -25.52 6.23
N ASP A 187 7.34 -26.11 5.09
CA ASP A 187 8.30 -27.22 5.07
C ASP A 187 9.77 -26.77 4.91
N SER A 188 10.03 -25.46 4.78
CA SER A 188 11.39 -24.92 4.61
C SER A 188 12.20 -25.01 5.86
N TYR A 189 11.62 -24.64 7.03
CA TYR A 189 12.25 -24.68 8.33
C TYR A 189 11.29 -25.10 9.43
N THR A 190 11.83 -25.77 10.47
CA THR A 190 11.18 -25.97 11.77
C THR A 190 11.86 -25.06 12.78
N PHE A 191 11.11 -24.20 13.45
CA PHE A 191 11.63 -23.35 14.51
C PHE A 191 11.54 -24.02 15.85
N ARG A 192 12.52 -23.76 16.71
CA ARG A 192 12.54 -24.12 18.11
C ARG A 192 13.13 -22.96 18.89
N PHE A 193 12.38 -22.48 19.88
CA PHE A 193 12.84 -21.39 20.74
C PHE A 193 13.15 -21.91 22.13
N ASP A 194 14.38 -21.77 22.56
CA ASP A 194 14.82 -22.13 23.92
C ASP A 194 14.73 -20.86 24.79
N ILE A 195 13.85 -20.87 25.80
CA ILE A 195 13.57 -19.73 26.69
C ILE A 195 14.27 -19.95 28.02
N THR A 196 15.07 -18.98 28.46
CA THR A 196 15.84 -19.08 29.73
C THR A 196 14.95 -18.85 30.97
N GLU A 197 15.44 -19.21 32.14
CA GLU A 197 14.93 -18.59 33.37
C GLU A 197 15.30 -17.09 33.39
N PRO A 198 14.54 -16.22 34.09
CA PRO A 198 14.88 -14.82 34.22
C PRO A 198 16.27 -14.60 34.79
N VAL A 199 17.07 -13.74 34.14
CA VAL A 199 18.34 -13.25 34.63
C VAL A 199 18.20 -11.80 35.09
N THR A 200 18.87 -11.43 36.20
CA THR A 200 18.87 -10.05 36.68
C THR A 200 20.11 -9.32 36.17
N LEU A 201 19.87 -8.24 35.43
CA LEU A 201 20.91 -7.39 34.88
C LEU A 201 21.62 -6.54 35.96
N PRO A 202 22.85 -6.05 35.72
CA PRO A 202 23.61 -5.30 36.71
C PRO A 202 23.09 -3.90 37.01
N HIS A 203 22.20 -3.32 36.17
CA HIS A 203 21.70 -1.96 36.28
C HIS A 203 20.18 -1.89 36.30
N ASP A 204 19.65 -0.70 36.61
CA ASP A 204 18.22 -0.36 36.58
C ASP A 204 17.72 -0.21 35.13
N HIS A 205 16.39 -0.30 34.90
CA HIS A 205 15.81 -0.18 33.56
C HIS A 205 16.20 1.13 32.87
N ALA A 206 16.20 2.26 33.61
CA ALA A 206 16.56 3.56 33.08
C ALA A 206 18.02 3.68 32.63
N TYR A 207 18.93 2.82 33.11
CA TYR A 207 20.30 2.80 32.62
C TYR A 207 20.39 2.33 31.18
N TYR A 208 19.57 1.34 30.81
CA TYR A 208 19.58 0.75 29.47
C TYR A 208 18.64 1.47 28.48
N GLY A 209 17.52 1.99 28.97
CA GLY A 209 16.51 2.65 28.16
C GLY A 209 16.60 4.17 28.14
N ALA A 210 17.62 4.78 28.81
CA ALA A 210 17.76 6.22 28.73
C ALA A 210 18.15 6.69 27.35
N ASN A 211 17.38 7.64 26.84
CA ASN A 211 17.56 8.23 25.52
C ASN A 211 18.69 9.26 25.50
N ASN A 212 19.41 9.32 24.38
CA ASN A 212 20.30 10.41 24.05
C ASN A 212 19.53 11.68 23.60
N GLU A 213 20.27 12.73 23.20
CA GLU A 213 19.69 14.01 22.74
C GLU A 213 18.82 13.87 21.46
N ASP A 214 18.94 12.75 20.75
CA ASP A 214 18.18 12.47 19.54
C ASP A 214 16.93 11.60 19.80
N GLY A 215 16.75 11.12 21.04
CA GLY A 215 15.67 10.24 21.44
C GLY A 215 15.93 8.78 21.07
N GLU A 216 17.19 8.34 21.22
CA GLU A 216 17.62 6.98 20.91
C GLU A 216 18.19 6.33 22.16
N ASP A 217 17.89 5.05 22.39
CA ASP A 217 18.46 4.26 23.47
C ASP A 217 19.98 4.21 23.40
N GLU A 218 20.69 4.75 24.39
CA GLU A 218 22.16 4.76 24.38
C GLU A 218 22.76 3.40 24.67
N LYS A 219 22.08 2.55 25.45
CA LYS A 219 22.68 1.35 26.05
C LYS A 219 21.88 0.07 25.85
N ALA A 220 20.91 0.07 24.93
CA ALA A 220 20.13 -1.13 24.65
C ALA A 220 21.00 -2.32 24.19
N ALA A 221 22.04 -2.07 23.39
CA ALA A 221 22.98 -3.12 22.99
C ALA A 221 23.81 -3.66 24.17
N GLU A 222 24.14 -2.81 25.15
CA GLU A 222 24.81 -3.25 26.38
C GLU A 222 23.88 -4.15 27.22
N MET A 223 22.57 -3.86 27.27
CA MET A 223 21.57 -4.72 27.89
C MET A 223 21.63 -6.17 27.38
N ILE A 224 21.75 -6.33 26.06
CA ILE A 224 21.83 -7.65 25.42
C ILE A 224 23.10 -8.40 25.85
N ILE A 225 24.23 -7.71 25.85
CA ILE A 225 25.51 -8.31 26.27
C ILE A 225 25.50 -8.71 27.74
N ASP A 226 24.94 -7.87 28.61
CA ASP A 226 24.80 -8.15 30.03
C ASP A 226 23.85 -9.34 30.26
N ALA A 227 22.75 -9.43 29.49
CA ALA A 227 21.84 -10.57 29.54
C ALA A 227 22.55 -11.88 29.13
N CYS A 228 23.32 -11.85 28.05
CA CYS A 228 24.11 -13.00 27.62
C CYS A 228 25.17 -13.39 28.66
N ALA A 229 25.84 -12.41 29.29
CA ALA A 229 26.87 -12.63 30.28
C ALA A 229 26.29 -13.21 31.60
N ALA A 230 25.06 -12.88 31.94
CA ALA A 230 24.39 -13.36 33.15
C ALA A 230 23.96 -14.85 33.06
N LEU A 231 23.92 -15.44 31.88
CA LEU A 231 23.56 -16.84 31.70
C LEU A 231 24.66 -17.79 32.23
N GLY A 232 24.21 -18.92 32.79
CA GLY A 232 25.10 -19.97 33.25
C GLY A 232 25.74 -20.79 32.10
N PRO A 233 26.71 -21.67 32.46
CA PRO A 233 27.44 -22.47 31.46
C PRO A 233 26.58 -23.60 30.84
N GLU A 234 25.35 -23.78 31.27
CA GLU A 234 24.40 -24.75 30.72
C GLU A 234 23.83 -24.29 29.37
N ILE A 235 23.96 -23.01 29.03
CA ILE A 235 23.58 -22.46 27.74
C ILE A 235 24.82 -22.42 26.84
N ASP A 236 24.83 -23.28 25.83
CA ASP A 236 25.87 -23.35 24.80
C ASP A 236 25.46 -22.50 23.59
N PHE A 237 26.10 -21.33 23.42
CA PHE A 237 25.77 -20.39 22.36
C PHE A 237 26.07 -20.94 20.94
N SER A 238 26.98 -21.91 20.84
CA SER A 238 27.29 -22.54 19.54
C SER A 238 26.11 -23.34 18.98
N ALA A 239 25.12 -23.70 19.82
CA ALA A 239 23.90 -24.37 19.38
C ALA A 239 22.93 -23.46 18.60
N TYR A 240 23.15 -22.14 18.63
CA TYR A 240 22.34 -21.11 17.95
C TYR A 240 23.04 -20.48 16.73
N ASP A 241 24.21 -21.00 16.34
CA ASP A 241 24.87 -20.80 15.06
C ASP A 241 24.35 -21.87 14.10
N ASN A 242 23.19 -21.60 13.47
CA ASN A 242 22.47 -22.61 12.69
C ASN A 242 23.09 -22.88 11.32
N ASP A 243 23.88 -21.94 10.78
CA ASP A 243 24.52 -22.04 9.47
C ASP A 243 26.03 -22.33 9.54
N GLY A 244 26.62 -22.29 10.75
CA GLY A 244 28.00 -22.67 11.02
C GLY A 244 29.01 -21.59 10.61
N ASP A 245 28.62 -20.33 10.52
CA ASP A 245 29.47 -19.21 10.13
C ASP A 245 30.33 -18.65 11.27
N GLY A 246 30.10 -19.12 12.50
CA GLY A 246 30.81 -18.70 13.72
C GLY A 246 30.17 -17.51 14.43
N GLU A 247 28.93 -17.19 14.08
CA GLU A 247 28.08 -16.21 14.75
C GLU A 247 26.76 -16.83 15.19
N VAL A 248 26.19 -16.34 16.28
CA VAL A 248 24.81 -16.66 16.66
C VAL A 248 23.85 -15.98 15.70
N ASP A 249 22.94 -16.72 15.05
CA ASP A 249 22.00 -16.14 14.07
C ASP A 249 21.16 -15.03 14.69
N ASN A 250 20.68 -15.25 15.93
CA ASN A 250 19.96 -14.24 16.69
C ASN A 250 19.93 -14.56 18.18
N VAL A 251 20.08 -13.55 19.02
CA VAL A 251 19.69 -13.56 20.42
C VAL A 251 18.48 -12.67 20.57
N PHE A 252 17.37 -13.21 21.08
CA PHE A 252 16.19 -12.42 21.40
C PHE A 252 16.09 -12.18 22.89
N VAL A 253 15.82 -10.93 23.30
CA VAL A 253 15.65 -10.58 24.71
C VAL A 253 14.25 -10.05 24.96
N PHE A 254 13.50 -10.73 25.83
CA PHE A 254 12.37 -10.09 26.50
C PHE A 254 12.88 -9.43 27.78
N TYR A 255 12.65 -8.14 27.89
CA TYR A 255 13.00 -7.38 29.09
C TYR A 255 11.76 -7.11 29.94
N ALA A 256 11.92 -7.08 31.27
CA ALA A 256 10.84 -6.84 32.22
C ALA A 256 10.21 -5.45 32.06
N GLY A 257 8.92 -5.35 32.25
CA GLY A 257 8.16 -4.11 32.17
C GLY A 257 7.66 -3.71 30.79
N PRO A 258 7.23 -2.46 30.60
CA PRO A 258 6.71 -1.93 29.35
C PRO A 258 7.82 -1.41 28.42
N ASN A 259 7.45 -0.90 27.23
CA ASN A 259 8.35 -0.34 26.24
C ASN A 259 8.00 1.11 25.88
N GLU A 260 8.98 1.79 25.31
CA GLU A 260 8.84 3.17 24.87
C GLU A 260 7.95 3.30 23.63
N SER A 261 7.98 2.37 22.67
CA SER A 261 7.21 2.43 21.42
C SER A 261 5.68 2.44 21.65
N GLU A 262 5.24 2.04 22.83
CA GLU A 262 3.85 2.11 23.29
C GLU A 262 3.60 3.26 24.29
N GLY A 263 4.59 4.13 24.53
CA GLY A 263 4.46 5.35 25.32
C GLY A 263 4.71 5.19 26.82
N ALA A 264 5.50 4.21 27.23
CA ALA A 264 5.89 4.04 28.66
C ALA A 264 6.79 5.16 29.17
N GLY A 265 7.54 5.82 28.29
CA GLY A 265 8.42 6.95 28.61
C GLY A 265 9.87 6.72 28.18
N ASP A 266 10.63 7.82 28.12
CA ASP A 266 11.99 7.93 27.55
C ASP A 266 13.08 7.15 28.35
N ASN A 267 12.70 6.40 29.40
CA ASN A 267 13.61 5.56 30.20
C ASN A 267 13.39 4.05 29.97
N PHE A 268 12.52 3.69 29.05
CA PHE A 268 12.26 2.30 28.68
C PHE A 268 12.82 2.02 27.30
N VAL A 269 13.39 0.84 27.12
CA VAL A 269 13.96 0.42 25.83
C VAL A 269 12.86 0.35 24.76
N TRP A 270 13.17 0.84 23.57
CA TRP A 270 12.35 0.66 22.37
C TRP A 270 12.56 -0.75 21.81
N PRO A 271 11.54 -1.54 21.46
CA PRO A 271 11.68 -2.81 20.77
C PRO A 271 12.38 -2.62 19.43
N HIS A 272 13.46 -3.37 19.17
CA HIS A 272 14.23 -3.25 17.94
C HIS A 272 15.10 -4.48 17.68
N MET A 273 15.58 -4.58 16.44
CA MET A 273 16.67 -5.45 16.02
C MET A 273 17.91 -4.64 15.73
N TRP A 274 19.09 -5.09 16.21
CA TRP A 274 20.35 -4.41 15.99
C TRP A 274 21.57 -5.34 16.07
N TYR A 275 22.75 -4.73 16.04
CA TYR A 275 24.03 -5.40 16.18
C TYR A 275 24.80 -4.85 17.39
N ALA A 276 25.23 -5.74 18.30
CA ALA A 276 25.90 -5.35 19.52
C ALA A 276 27.22 -4.59 19.27
N GLN A 277 27.97 -4.97 18.24
CA GLN A 277 29.21 -4.29 17.89
C GLN A 277 28.96 -2.88 17.35
N SER A 278 27.91 -2.69 16.55
CA SER A 278 27.54 -1.37 16.02
C SER A 278 26.91 -0.48 17.09
N GLY A 279 26.03 -1.03 17.93
CA GLY A 279 25.31 -0.29 18.95
C GLY A 279 26.17 0.08 20.15
N ALA A 280 26.95 -0.86 20.72
CA ALA A 280 27.74 -0.64 21.94
C ALA A 280 29.24 -0.57 21.68
N GLY A 281 29.72 -0.83 20.46
CA GLY A 281 31.14 -0.98 20.18
C GLY A 281 31.78 -2.21 20.85
N ILE A 282 30.96 -3.18 21.28
CA ILE A 282 31.39 -4.35 22.05
C ILE A 282 31.42 -5.56 21.13
N THR A 283 32.58 -6.24 21.08
CA THR A 283 32.71 -7.55 20.48
C THR A 283 32.58 -8.61 21.56
N TYR A 284 31.43 -9.30 21.61
CA TYR A 284 31.17 -10.33 22.62
C TYR A 284 31.22 -11.72 21.98
N ARG A 285 32.07 -12.61 22.55
CA ARG A 285 32.17 -14.00 22.10
C ARG A 285 31.94 -14.94 23.29
N ARG A 286 31.17 -16.01 23.03
CA ARG A 286 30.96 -17.08 24.00
C ARG A 286 30.87 -18.42 23.27
N ASP A 287 31.39 -19.49 23.86
CA ASP A 287 31.41 -20.84 23.32
C ASP A 287 32.02 -20.93 21.89
N GLY A 288 32.91 -20.00 21.53
CA GLY A 288 33.60 -19.94 20.23
C GLY A 288 32.87 -19.12 19.16
N VAL A 289 31.63 -18.73 19.36
CA VAL A 289 30.80 -17.95 18.40
C VAL A 289 30.73 -16.48 18.81
N LEU A 290 30.49 -15.60 17.84
CA LEU A 290 30.24 -14.18 18.04
C LEU A 290 28.72 -13.98 18.34
N VAL A 291 28.42 -13.17 19.36
CA VAL A 291 27.06 -12.69 19.62
C VAL A 291 26.99 -11.24 19.18
N ASP A 292 26.29 -10.96 18.12
CA ASP A 292 26.21 -9.61 17.56
C ASP A 292 24.77 -9.28 17.08
N ASN A 293 24.18 -10.11 16.24
CA ASN A 293 22.79 -9.96 15.79
C ASN A 293 21.83 -10.23 16.94
N TYR A 294 21.00 -9.24 17.32
CA TYR A 294 20.01 -9.40 18.37
C TYR A 294 18.71 -8.68 18.04
N ALA A 295 17.65 -9.11 18.70
CA ALA A 295 16.39 -8.38 18.75
C ALA A 295 15.84 -8.36 20.18
N CYS A 296 14.99 -7.39 20.50
CA CYS A 296 14.40 -7.31 21.82
C CYS A 296 12.98 -6.74 21.80
N THR A 297 12.19 -7.09 22.81
CA THR A 297 10.91 -6.46 23.11
C THR A 297 10.59 -6.58 24.60
N SER A 298 9.57 -5.83 25.04
CA SER A 298 9.12 -5.81 26.41
C SER A 298 8.28 -7.02 26.84
N GLU A 299 8.21 -7.26 28.13
CA GLU A 299 7.22 -8.15 28.73
C GLU A 299 5.78 -7.64 28.57
N LEU A 300 5.58 -6.33 28.81
CA LEU A 300 4.26 -5.73 28.94
C LEU A 300 3.91 -4.87 27.74
N ARG A 301 2.68 -5.00 27.30
CA ARG A 301 2.07 -4.11 26.30
C ARG A 301 1.09 -3.13 26.95
N LEU A 302 0.86 -2.03 26.26
CA LEU A 302 -0.21 -1.09 26.59
C LEU A 302 -1.56 -1.79 26.44
N ASP A 303 -2.40 -1.73 27.45
CA ASP A 303 -3.72 -2.34 27.44
C ASP A 303 -4.69 -1.62 26.46
N SER A 304 -5.83 -2.24 26.20
CA SER A 304 -6.82 -1.73 25.24
C SER A 304 -7.43 -0.39 25.63
N ASN A 305 -7.39 0.00 26.91
CA ASN A 305 -7.84 1.30 27.36
C ASN A 305 -6.75 2.38 27.27
N ARG A 306 -5.54 1.98 26.80
CA ARG A 306 -4.38 2.85 26.58
C ARG A 306 -3.95 3.66 27.79
N SER A 307 -3.93 3.03 28.95
CA SER A 307 -3.61 3.71 30.23
C SER A 307 -2.74 2.90 31.17
N THR A 308 -2.60 1.61 31.00
CA THR A 308 -1.81 0.74 31.89
C THR A 308 -1.03 -0.31 31.12
N TYR A 309 0.03 -0.84 31.75
CA TYR A 309 0.91 -1.87 31.26
C TYR A 309 0.88 -3.03 32.26
N THR A 310 -0.08 -3.91 32.10
CA THR A 310 -0.25 -5.07 33.00
C THR A 310 -0.49 -6.37 32.23
N THR A 311 -0.59 -6.27 30.93
CA THR A 311 -0.89 -7.40 30.04
C THR A 311 0.40 -7.86 29.38
N LEU A 312 0.61 -9.19 29.36
CA LEU A 312 1.73 -9.79 28.63
C LEU A 312 1.72 -9.35 27.17
N ALA A 313 2.88 -9.08 26.63
CA ALA A 313 3.08 -8.83 25.20
C ALA A 313 2.43 -9.92 24.33
N THR A 314 2.07 -9.58 23.13
CA THR A 314 1.57 -10.50 22.10
C THR A 314 2.68 -10.85 21.12
N ILE A 315 2.41 -11.75 20.19
CA ILE A 315 3.45 -12.24 19.29
C ILE A 315 3.84 -11.25 18.20
N GLY A 316 3.05 -10.19 17.96
CA GLY A 316 3.23 -9.32 16.80
C GLY A 316 4.59 -8.67 16.75
N THR A 317 5.00 -7.96 17.82
CA THR A 317 6.32 -7.32 17.89
C THR A 317 7.45 -8.35 17.88
N PHE A 318 7.30 -9.48 18.60
CA PHE A 318 8.27 -10.56 18.52
C PHE A 318 8.46 -11.07 17.09
N CYS A 319 7.38 -11.30 16.34
CA CYS A 319 7.45 -11.78 14.97
C CYS A 319 8.09 -10.74 14.03
N HIS A 320 7.80 -9.46 14.23
CA HIS A 320 8.39 -8.35 13.48
C HIS A 320 9.90 -8.27 13.70
N GLU A 321 10.34 -8.11 14.96
CA GLU A 321 11.76 -7.99 15.30
C GLU A 321 12.56 -9.24 14.95
N TYR A 322 11.98 -10.42 15.17
CA TYR A 322 12.63 -11.67 14.79
C TYR A 322 12.75 -11.81 13.26
N THR A 323 11.78 -11.31 12.49
CA THR A 323 11.82 -11.36 11.02
C THR A 323 12.94 -10.47 10.46
N HIS A 324 13.23 -9.35 11.09
CA HIS A 324 14.37 -8.51 10.74
C HIS A 324 15.71 -9.24 10.80
N THR A 325 15.86 -10.23 11.68
CA THR A 325 17.10 -11.02 11.77
C THR A 325 17.40 -11.81 10.50
N PHE A 326 16.43 -11.96 9.60
CA PHE A 326 16.60 -12.51 8.26
C PHE A 326 17.01 -11.44 7.22
N GLY A 327 17.18 -10.17 7.61
CA GLY A 327 17.78 -9.10 6.83
C GLY A 327 16.80 -8.20 6.05
N ILE A 328 15.49 -8.37 6.18
CA ILE A 328 14.51 -7.49 5.53
C ILE A 328 14.41 -6.16 6.28
N PRO A 329 14.31 -4.99 5.59
CA PRO A 329 14.10 -3.70 6.22
C PRO A 329 12.64 -3.49 6.66
N ASP A 330 12.40 -2.40 7.38
CA ASP A 330 11.05 -1.89 7.58
C ASP A 330 10.40 -1.49 6.26
N LEU A 331 9.13 -1.83 6.12
CA LEU A 331 8.34 -1.51 4.94
C LEU A 331 7.36 -0.36 5.17
N TYR A 332 7.36 0.26 6.34
CA TYR A 332 6.60 1.48 6.62
C TYR A 332 7.40 2.73 6.26
N ASP A 333 6.76 3.88 6.34
CA ASP A 333 7.36 5.21 6.20
C ASP A 333 8.18 5.53 7.46
N THR A 334 9.49 5.31 7.38
CA THR A 334 10.40 5.48 8.52
C THR A 334 10.80 6.92 8.80
N ASP A 335 10.52 7.88 7.91
CA ASP A 335 10.85 9.30 8.11
C ASP A 335 9.62 10.21 8.23
N SER A 336 8.42 9.65 8.15
CA SER A 336 7.13 10.34 8.32
C SER A 336 6.93 11.51 7.32
N GLU A 337 6.88 12.76 7.79
CA GLU A 337 6.51 13.93 6.96
C GLU A 337 7.68 14.46 6.09
N ASP A 338 8.92 13.99 6.31
CA ASP A 338 10.11 14.71 5.82
C ASP A 338 10.36 14.52 4.31
N SER A 339 10.44 13.33 3.80
CA SER A 339 10.85 13.07 2.39
C SER A 339 9.77 13.34 1.33
N GLY A 340 9.03 14.40 1.47
CA GLY A 340 7.99 14.78 0.50
C GLY A 340 6.57 14.49 0.95
N GLY A 341 6.39 14.16 2.23
CA GLY A 341 5.12 13.85 2.89
C GLY A 341 4.98 12.37 3.21
N TYR A 342 3.91 12.03 3.89
CA TYR A 342 3.64 10.66 4.32
C TYR A 342 3.43 9.71 3.14
N SER A 343 4.10 8.56 3.23
CA SER A 343 3.90 7.42 2.35
C SER A 343 2.88 6.45 2.95
N GLU A 344 2.05 5.84 2.13
CA GLU A 344 1.12 4.79 2.54
C GLU A 344 1.82 3.45 2.77
N ALA A 345 2.99 3.26 2.20
CA ALA A 345 3.83 2.07 2.33
C ALA A 345 3.01 0.77 2.12
N MET A 346 2.87 -0.07 3.15
CA MET A 346 2.03 -1.29 3.11
C MET A 346 0.69 -1.09 3.83
N TRP A 347 0.16 0.12 3.82
CA TRP A 347 -1.16 0.47 4.38
C TRP A 347 -1.31 0.12 5.87
N ASN A 348 -0.23 0.19 6.62
CA ASN A 348 -0.08 -0.14 8.01
C ASN A 348 -0.41 -1.60 8.37
N CYS A 349 -1.51 -2.16 7.88
CA CYS A 349 -2.02 -3.46 8.35
C CYS A 349 -1.77 -4.63 7.39
N ILE A 350 -1.33 -4.39 6.15
CA ILE A 350 -1.22 -5.45 5.13
C ILE A 350 0.03 -6.29 5.32
N ASP A 351 1.09 -5.71 5.86
CA ASP A 351 2.40 -6.34 5.97
C ASP A 351 2.93 -6.36 7.42
N LEU A 352 3.66 -7.44 7.78
CA LEU A 352 4.27 -7.57 9.10
C LEU A 352 5.33 -6.49 9.33
N MET A 353 6.11 -6.17 8.29
CA MET A 353 7.22 -5.23 8.36
C MET A 353 6.78 -3.76 8.21
N ASP A 354 5.47 -3.51 8.05
CA ASP A 354 4.80 -2.24 8.36
C ASP A 354 4.21 -2.35 9.78
N ALA A 355 3.10 -1.75 10.08
CA ALA A 355 2.45 -1.83 11.39
C ALA A 355 1.48 -3.02 11.53
N GLY A 356 1.55 -4.01 10.65
CA GLY A 356 0.76 -5.25 10.74
C GLY A 356 1.07 -6.08 11.98
N ASN A 357 2.24 -5.89 12.59
CA ASN A 357 2.58 -6.43 13.91
C ASN A 357 1.60 -6.01 15.02
N HIS A 358 0.85 -4.94 14.83
CA HIS A 358 -0.17 -4.44 15.77
C HIS A 358 -1.59 -4.94 15.46
N ASN A 359 -1.79 -5.75 14.41
CA ASN A 359 -3.11 -6.28 14.05
C ASN A 359 -3.71 -7.10 15.19
N ASP A 360 -5.00 -6.85 15.50
CA ASP A 360 -5.70 -7.45 16.64
C ASP A 360 -4.90 -7.32 17.95
N GLU A 361 -4.41 -6.14 18.23
CA GLU A 361 -3.53 -5.88 19.39
C GLU A 361 -2.27 -6.77 19.40
N GLY A 362 -1.74 -7.13 18.23
CA GLY A 362 -0.54 -7.91 18.02
C GLY A 362 -0.73 -9.42 18.14
N LYS A 363 -1.97 -9.93 18.14
CA LYS A 363 -2.23 -11.36 18.21
C LYS A 363 -2.25 -12.06 16.85
N THR A 364 -2.60 -11.31 15.80
CA THR A 364 -2.73 -11.84 14.44
C THR A 364 -1.91 -11.02 13.45
N PRO A 365 -0.56 -11.05 13.54
CA PRO A 365 0.28 -10.45 12.51
C PRO A 365 -0.05 -11.08 11.16
N PRO A 366 -0.01 -10.29 10.04
CA PRO A 366 -0.38 -10.81 8.72
C PRO A 366 0.62 -11.86 8.21
N ASN A 367 0.19 -12.68 7.27
CA ASN A 367 1.11 -13.57 6.57
C ASN A 367 2.20 -12.78 5.85
N TYR A 368 3.39 -13.37 5.71
CA TYR A 368 4.41 -12.84 4.82
C TYR A 368 3.84 -12.59 3.43
N SER A 369 4.08 -11.41 2.90
CA SER A 369 3.68 -11.00 1.56
C SER A 369 4.56 -11.66 0.48
N ALA A 370 4.26 -11.41 -0.78
CA ALA A 370 5.13 -11.83 -1.87
C ALA A 370 6.52 -11.19 -1.76
N VAL A 371 6.64 -10.03 -1.10
CA VAL A 371 7.91 -9.33 -0.91
C VAL A 371 8.84 -10.15 -0.02
N GLU A 372 8.42 -10.53 1.19
CA GLU A 372 9.23 -11.35 2.10
C GLU A 372 9.50 -12.72 1.50
N ARG A 373 8.50 -13.34 0.85
CA ARG A 373 8.67 -14.65 0.22
C ARG A 373 9.71 -14.63 -0.88
N TRP A 374 9.74 -13.56 -1.67
CA TRP A 374 10.76 -13.33 -2.68
C TRP A 374 12.12 -13.01 -2.04
N PHE A 375 12.13 -12.12 -1.06
CA PHE A 375 13.34 -11.68 -0.37
C PHE A 375 14.06 -12.83 0.35
N PHE A 376 13.31 -13.69 1.05
CA PHE A 376 13.84 -14.86 1.75
C PHE A 376 14.02 -16.10 0.85
N GLU A 377 13.77 -15.99 -0.44
CA GLU A 377 13.81 -17.13 -1.39
C GLU A 377 12.94 -18.33 -0.92
N MET A 378 11.83 -18.06 -0.23
CA MET A 378 10.94 -19.11 0.33
C MET A 378 10.24 -19.92 -0.76
N SER A 379 10.03 -19.34 -1.93
CA SER A 379 9.52 -19.99 -3.14
C SER A 379 10.09 -19.29 -4.37
N GLU A 380 10.19 -20.03 -5.49
CA GLU A 380 10.71 -19.46 -6.73
C GLU A 380 9.74 -18.48 -7.42
N GLY A 381 8.47 -18.43 -6.97
CA GLY A 381 7.42 -17.75 -7.70
C GLY A 381 7.20 -18.33 -9.10
N LYS A 382 6.32 -17.71 -9.87
CA LYS A 382 6.06 -18.09 -11.27
C LYS A 382 6.22 -16.88 -12.18
N PRO A 383 6.87 -16.99 -13.33
CA PRO A 383 6.91 -15.87 -14.27
C PRO A 383 5.50 -15.55 -14.77
N LEU A 384 5.16 -14.26 -14.79
CA LEU A 384 3.93 -13.79 -15.38
C LEU A 384 4.00 -13.95 -16.90
N THR A 385 3.05 -14.68 -17.48
CA THR A 385 2.99 -14.96 -18.90
C THR A 385 1.60 -14.67 -19.46
N GLU A 386 1.50 -14.48 -20.78
CA GLU A 386 0.19 -14.29 -21.42
C GLU A 386 -0.76 -15.48 -21.15
N GLY A 387 -2.04 -15.19 -20.98
CA GLY A 387 -3.10 -16.14 -20.72
C GLY A 387 -3.92 -15.84 -19.48
N THR A 388 -4.86 -16.71 -19.16
CA THR A 388 -5.69 -16.57 -17.97
C THR A 388 -5.07 -17.30 -16.79
N HIS A 389 -4.91 -16.57 -15.69
CA HIS A 389 -4.31 -17.05 -14.45
C HIS A 389 -5.31 -17.03 -13.32
N THR A 390 -5.12 -17.92 -12.35
CA THR A 390 -5.87 -17.91 -11.09
C THR A 390 -4.88 -18.06 -9.94
N LEU A 391 -4.82 -17.04 -9.07
CA LEU A 391 -4.06 -17.05 -7.82
C LEU A 391 -4.96 -17.40 -6.65
N ARG A 392 -4.54 -18.35 -5.85
CA ARG A 392 -5.16 -18.65 -4.57
C ARG A 392 -4.59 -17.75 -3.47
N PRO A 393 -5.35 -17.53 -2.38
CA PRO A 393 -4.82 -16.82 -1.22
C PRO A 393 -3.51 -17.42 -0.72
N VAL A 394 -2.57 -16.57 -0.33
CA VAL A 394 -1.20 -16.95 0.05
C VAL A 394 -1.14 -18.03 1.13
N HIS A 395 -2.05 -17.98 2.13
CA HIS A 395 -2.13 -18.99 3.19
C HIS A 395 -2.58 -20.39 2.71
N LYS A 396 -3.06 -20.50 1.46
CA LYS A 396 -3.46 -21.81 0.87
C LYS A 396 -2.29 -22.48 0.15
N ASN A 397 -1.47 -21.74 -0.60
CA ASN A 397 -0.38 -22.33 -1.38
C ASN A 397 0.91 -21.49 -1.42
N GLY A 398 0.91 -20.26 -0.92
CA GLY A 398 2.10 -19.41 -0.88
C GLY A 398 2.67 -18.99 -2.24
N ASP A 399 1.96 -19.23 -3.34
CA ASP A 399 2.41 -18.88 -4.68
C ASP A 399 2.24 -17.38 -4.96
N TYR A 400 3.15 -16.83 -5.76
CA TYR A 400 3.05 -15.51 -6.36
C TYR A 400 3.54 -15.57 -7.81
N TYR A 401 3.13 -14.60 -8.63
CA TYR A 401 3.73 -14.36 -9.95
C TYR A 401 4.74 -13.23 -9.86
N PHE A 402 5.73 -13.26 -10.74
CA PHE A 402 6.67 -12.14 -10.89
C PHE A 402 6.82 -11.75 -12.36
N MET A 403 7.16 -10.50 -12.60
CA MET A 403 7.53 -9.97 -13.90
C MET A 403 8.87 -9.26 -13.78
N GLU A 404 9.90 -9.79 -14.45
CA GLU A 404 11.19 -9.13 -14.59
C GLU A 404 11.03 -7.92 -15.54
N THR A 405 11.80 -6.86 -15.28
CA THR A 405 11.85 -5.68 -16.15
C THR A 405 13.11 -5.71 -17.01
N ASP A 406 13.38 -4.62 -17.74
CA ASP A 406 14.62 -4.46 -18.49
C ASP A 406 15.85 -4.21 -17.59
N ASP A 407 15.63 -3.96 -16.30
CA ASP A 407 16.64 -3.75 -15.29
C ASP A 407 16.59 -4.90 -14.26
N ASP A 408 17.72 -5.60 -14.11
CA ASP A 408 17.83 -6.72 -13.17
C ASP A 408 17.64 -6.30 -11.69
N SER A 409 17.54 -5.01 -11.41
CA SER A 409 17.32 -4.42 -10.07
C SER A 409 15.88 -3.88 -9.89
N GLU A 410 14.94 -4.32 -10.71
CA GLU A 410 13.54 -3.89 -10.67
C GLU A 410 12.63 -5.08 -11.01
N ILE A 411 11.57 -5.30 -10.23
CA ILE A 411 10.66 -6.44 -10.42
C ILE A 411 9.24 -6.09 -9.98
N PHE A 412 8.24 -6.68 -10.62
CA PHE A 412 6.87 -6.69 -10.14
C PHE A 412 6.51 -8.04 -9.54
N LEU A 413 5.79 -8.03 -8.42
CA LEU A 413 5.25 -9.22 -7.77
C LEU A 413 3.72 -9.13 -7.71
N PHE A 414 3.06 -10.28 -7.83
CA PHE A 414 1.61 -10.39 -7.86
C PHE A 414 1.17 -11.51 -6.94
N GLU A 415 0.38 -11.20 -5.91
CA GLU A 415 -0.16 -12.20 -4.99
C GLU A 415 -1.65 -12.05 -4.75
N CYS A 416 -2.27 -13.10 -4.24
CA CYS A 416 -3.66 -13.06 -3.78
C CYS A 416 -3.70 -13.14 -2.27
N ARG A 417 -4.34 -12.17 -1.62
CA ARG A 417 -4.59 -12.17 -0.17
C ARG A 417 -6.09 -12.30 0.11
N LYS A 418 -6.43 -12.89 1.23
CA LYS A 418 -7.81 -12.99 1.72
C LYS A 418 -7.83 -12.73 3.21
N ALA A 419 -8.71 -11.85 3.66
CA ALA A 419 -8.91 -11.53 5.07
C ALA A 419 -9.45 -12.77 5.84
N GLU A 420 -8.57 -13.75 6.09
CA GLU A 420 -8.85 -15.04 6.74
C GLU A 420 -7.56 -15.55 7.42
N GLY A 421 -7.67 -16.17 8.59
CA GLY A 421 -6.51 -16.65 9.35
C GLY A 421 -5.64 -15.49 9.81
N TRP A 422 -4.32 -15.57 9.61
CA TRP A 422 -3.39 -14.49 9.94
C TRP A 422 -3.70 -13.17 9.19
N ASP A 423 -4.35 -13.26 8.03
CA ASP A 423 -4.74 -12.09 7.24
C ASP A 423 -6.10 -11.49 7.63
N THR A 424 -6.74 -11.92 8.72
CA THR A 424 -8.09 -11.46 9.10
C THR A 424 -8.19 -9.93 9.17
N HIS A 425 -7.12 -9.24 9.54
CA HIS A 425 -7.10 -7.80 9.82
C HIS A 425 -6.36 -6.95 8.77
N ILE A 426 -6.06 -7.48 7.58
CA ILE A 426 -5.36 -6.74 6.51
C ILE A 426 -6.23 -5.73 5.74
N GLY A 427 -7.47 -5.53 6.16
CA GLY A 427 -8.36 -4.51 5.59
C GLY A 427 -9.09 -4.90 4.30
N GLY A 428 -8.68 -5.97 3.58
CA GLY A 428 -9.30 -6.33 2.30
C GLY A 428 -8.97 -7.74 1.84
N SER A 429 -9.41 -8.05 0.62
CA SER A 429 -9.10 -9.32 -0.07
C SER A 429 -9.03 -9.06 -1.56
N GLY A 430 -8.10 -9.68 -2.26
CA GLY A 430 -7.94 -9.50 -3.70
C GLY A 430 -6.52 -9.77 -4.17
N LEU A 431 -6.21 -9.29 -5.39
CA LEU A 431 -4.85 -9.27 -5.91
C LEU A 431 -4.13 -8.05 -5.32
N LEU A 432 -2.90 -8.25 -4.87
CA LEU A 432 -1.94 -7.19 -4.55
C LEU A 432 -0.84 -7.20 -5.60
N VAL A 433 -0.39 -6.03 -5.98
CA VAL A 433 0.67 -5.81 -6.98
C VAL A 433 1.75 -4.98 -6.33
N TYR A 434 2.96 -5.49 -6.30
CA TYR A 434 4.13 -4.80 -5.76
C TYR A 434 5.11 -4.45 -6.86
N HIS A 435 5.72 -3.28 -6.78
CA HIS A 435 6.78 -2.81 -7.66
C HIS A 435 8.03 -2.53 -6.83
N LEU A 436 9.06 -3.35 -7.00
CA LEU A 436 10.29 -3.28 -6.23
C LEU A 436 11.41 -2.66 -7.07
N ASP A 437 12.17 -1.72 -6.47
CA ASP A 437 13.34 -1.08 -7.06
C ASP A 437 14.50 -1.06 -6.05
N TRP A 438 15.60 -1.72 -6.38
CA TRP A 438 16.88 -1.65 -5.65
C TRP A 438 18.01 -1.21 -6.57
N SER A 439 17.68 -0.41 -7.56
CA SER A 439 18.60 0.03 -8.59
C SER A 439 19.52 1.17 -8.13
N MET A 440 20.50 1.46 -8.98
CA MET A 440 21.37 2.61 -8.82
C MET A 440 20.77 3.90 -9.41
N ARG A 441 19.48 3.90 -9.76
CA ARG A 441 18.77 5.09 -10.23
C ARG A 441 18.60 6.12 -9.11
N PRO A 442 18.57 7.41 -9.43
CA PRO A 442 18.17 8.43 -8.47
C PRO A 442 16.76 8.17 -7.92
N ALA A 443 16.64 8.10 -6.61
CA ALA A 443 15.37 7.89 -5.91
C ALA A 443 15.21 8.96 -4.82
N GLY A 444 15.09 10.21 -5.24
CA GLY A 444 14.89 11.30 -4.34
C GLY A 444 15.82 12.49 -4.54
N GLU A 445 15.72 13.45 -3.63
CA GLU A 445 16.51 14.67 -3.64
C GLU A 445 18.00 14.40 -3.39
N SER A 446 18.85 15.29 -3.93
CA SER A 446 20.25 15.29 -3.57
C SER A 446 20.42 15.70 -2.11
N THR A 447 21.31 15.04 -1.38
CA THR A 447 21.69 15.46 -0.04
C THR A 447 22.21 16.91 -0.04
N SER A 448 22.24 17.56 1.12
CA SER A 448 22.81 18.91 1.29
C SER A 448 24.28 19.01 0.82
N ALA A 449 24.99 17.87 0.70
CA ALA A 449 26.32 17.78 0.10
C ALA A 449 26.30 17.54 -1.42
N GLY A 450 25.13 17.55 -2.08
CA GLY A 450 24.95 17.32 -3.51
C GLY A 450 25.10 15.85 -3.95
N LYS A 451 25.09 14.89 -3.00
CA LYS A 451 25.08 13.46 -3.34
C LYS A 451 23.67 13.05 -3.75
N VAL A 452 23.52 12.45 -4.92
CA VAL A 452 22.27 11.86 -5.37
C VAL A 452 21.97 10.62 -4.53
N VAL A 453 20.78 10.58 -3.91
CA VAL A 453 20.26 9.40 -3.21
C VAL A 453 19.68 8.45 -4.26
N LYS A 454 20.00 7.18 -4.17
CA LYS A 454 19.56 6.13 -5.10
C LYS A 454 18.56 5.22 -4.41
N ALA A 455 17.81 4.44 -5.18
CA ALA A 455 16.92 3.41 -4.63
C ALA A 455 17.69 2.49 -3.68
N TRP A 456 18.86 1.98 -4.13
CA TRP A 456 19.75 1.19 -3.27
C TRP A 456 20.12 1.86 -1.94
N ASP A 457 20.51 3.16 -1.97
CA ASP A 457 20.87 3.90 -0.75
C ASP A 457 19.70 3.94 0.26
N ARG A 458 18.43 3.86 -0.21
CA ARG A 458 17.25 3.86 0.66
C ARG A 458 17.03 2.55 1.38
N TRP A 459 17.29 1.43 0.71
CA TRP A 459 17.29 0.13 1.38
C TRP A 459 18.34 0.10 2.50
N ASP A 460 19.56 0.58 2.22
CA ASP A 460 20.65 0.65 3.21
C ASP A 460 20.36 1.60 4.38
N MET A 461 19.49 2.58 4.21
CA MET A 461 19.14 3.57 5.23
C MET A 461 17.86 3.26 5.98
N ASN A 462 17.25 2.10 5.76
CA ASN A 462 15.92 1.79 6.26
C ASN A 462 14.86 2.83 5.85
N GLU A 463 14.96 3.36 4.64
CA GLU A 463 14.05 4.35 4.05
C GLU A 463 13.41 3.85 2.75
N ALA A 464 13.26 2.52 2.59
CA ALA A 464 12.78 1.93 1.33
C ALA A 464 11.46 2.54 0.87
N ASN A 465 10.54 2.80 1.80
CA ASN A 465 9.22 3.36 1.53
C ASN A 465 9.02 4.78 2.11
N ALA A 466 10.07 5.47 2.51
CA ALA A 466 9.95 6.80 3.11
C ALA A 466 9.51 7.92 2.14
N ARG A 467 9.56 7.69 0.82
CA ARG A 467 9.18 8.69 -0.18
C ARG A 467 7.90 8.32 -0.92
N PRO A 468 6.84 9.13 -0.83
CA PRO A 468 5.57 8.83 -1.50
C PRO A 468 5.64 8.91 -3.04
N ASP A 469 6.63 9.62 -3.60
CA ASP A 469 6.84 9.73 -5.05
C ASP A 469 7.77 8.65 -5.63
N HIS A 470 8.47 7.89 -4.79
CA HIS A 470 9.30 6.77 -5.19
C HIS A 470 9.50 5.81 -4.02
N GLN A 471 8.50 5.00 -3.74
CA GLN A 471 8.62 3.89 -2.80
C GLN A 471 9.40 2.76 -3.47
N CYS A 472 10.50 2.32 -2.83
CA CYS A 472 11.33 1.26 -3.39
C CYS A 472 10.68 -0.13 -3.27
N ILE A 473 9.62 -0.24 -2.47
CA ILE A 473 8.75 -1.41 -2.36
C ILE A 473 7.33 -0.87 -2.41
N ASP A 474 6.90 -0.50 -3.61
CA ASP A 474 5.63 0.19 -3.86
C ASP A 474 4.48 -0.82 -3.99
N LEU A 475 3.45 -0.66 -3.18
CA LEU A 475 2.19 -1.40 -3.30
C LEU A 475 1.23 -0.62 -4.20
N ILE A 476 1.01 -1.11 -5.43
CA ILE A 476 0.23 -0.41 -6.46
C ILE A 476 -1.27 -0.50 -6.18
N GLU A 477 -1.87 0.61 -5.79
CA GLU A 477 -3.30 0.70 -5.51
C GLU A 477 -4.12 0.84 -6.79
N PRO A 478 -5.24 0.09 -6.95
CA PRO A 478 -6.18 0.31 -8.05
C PRO A 478 -6.93 1.65 -7.97
N ASP A 479 -7.12 2.21 -6.77
CA ASP A 479 -7.76 3.52 -6.58
C ASP A 479 -6.74 4.65 -6.77
N PRO A 480 -6.83 5.45 -7.85
CA PRO A 480 -5.85 6.51 -8.12
C PRO A 480 -5.87 7.67 -7.10
N GLU A 481 -6.91 7.76 -6.26
CA GLU A 481 -7.01 8.77 -5.21
C GLU A 481 -6.58 8.24 -3.83
N ALA A 482 -6.25 6.94 -3.71
CA ALA A 482 -5.99 6.29 -2.44
C ALA A 482 -4.85 6.98 -1.67
N ARG A 483 -3.72 7.25 -2.30
CA ARG A 483 -2.54 7.90 -1.70
C ARG A 483 -2.86 9.29 -1.16
N GLN A 484 -3.59 10.10 -1.92
CA GLN A 484 -3.99 11.45 -1.46
C GLN A 484 -4.93 11.38 -0.26
N ARG A 485 -5.84 10.41 -0.25
CA ARG A 485 -6.75 10.16 0.88
C ARG A 485 -5.97 9.71 2.11
N TYR A 486 -4.99 8.84 1.94
CA TYR A 486 -4.10 8.37 3.01
C TYR A 486 -3.33 9.54 3.63
N GLN A 487 -2.61 10.32 2.84
CA GLN A 487 -1.86 11.49 3.29
C GLN A 487 -2.75 12.48 4.05
N THR A 488 -3.98 12.70 3.55
CA THR A 488 -4.97 13.55 4.24
C THR A 488 -5.40 12.96 5.58
N ALA A 489 -5.61 11.64 5.65
CA ALA A 489 -6.01 10.95 6.88
C ALA A 489 -4.89 10.99 7.93
N VAL A 490 -3.65 10.72 7.54
CA VAL A 490 -2.48 10.78 8.45
C VAL A 490 -2.27 12.20 8.97
N LYS A 491 -2.26 13.20 8.09
CA LYS A 491 -2.14 14.61 8.47
C LYS A 491 -3.20 15.05 9.46
N ASN A 492 -4.41 14.52 9.34
CA ASN A 492 -5.51 14.76 10.27
C ASN A 492 -5.52 13.79 11.46
N ARG A 493 -4.54 12.89 11.56
CA ARG A 493 -4.45 11.85 12.60
C ARG A 493 -5.72 10.99 12.71
N ASN A 494 -6.38 10.76 11.57
CA ASN A 494 -7.58 9.93 11.47
C ASN A 494 -7.22 8.47 11.20
N TYR A 495 -6.69 7.80 12.22
CA TYR A 495 -6.21 6.42 12.09
C TYR A 495 -7.32 5.43 11.73
N ALA A 496 -8.56 5.66 12.15
CA ALA A 496 -9.70 4.82 11.75
C ALA A 496 -9.95 4.88 10.22
N ALA A 497 -9.77 6.05 9.60
CA ALA A 497 -9.86 6.18 8.14
C ALA A 497 -8.70 5.45 7.45
N ILE A 498 -7.49 5.50 8.01
CA ILE A 498 -6.31 4.81 7.45
C ILE A 498 -6.57 3.31 7.31
N TYR A 499 -7.02 2.64 8.37
CA TYR A 499 -7.36 1.22 8.32
C TYR A 499 -8.48 0.90 7.31
N THR A 500 -9.46 1.80 7.16
CA THR A 500 -10.53 1.61 6.16
C THR A 500 -9.97 1.74 4.73
N LEU A 501 -9.03 2.65 4.52
CA LEU A 501 -8.41 2.89 3.21
C LEU A 501 -7.54 1.72 2.74
N ALA A 502 -7.03 0.87 3.63
CA ALA A 502 -6.26 -0.32 3.24
C ALA A 502 -7.02 -1.24 2.26
N SER A 503 -8.36 -1.23 2.29
CA SER A 503 -9.19 -1.96 1.31
C SER A 503 -9.00 -1.48 -0.14
N HIS A 504 -8.48 -0.26 -0.33
CA HIS A 504 -8.25 0.36 -1.64
C HIS A 504 -6.99 -0.15 -2.34
N ALA A 505 -6.13 -0.88 -1.62
CA ALA A 505 -4.95 -1.54 -2.19
C ALA A 505 -5.26 -2.82 -2.98
N PHE A 506 -6.46 -3.39 -2.84
CA PHE A 506 -6.81 -4.70 -3.39
C PHE A 506 -7.54 -4.61 -4.72
N TRP A 507 -6.95 -5.20 -5.76
CA TRP A 507 -7.58 -5.39 -7.07
C TRP A 507 -8.60 -6.53 -7.06
N PRO A 508 -9.73 -6.45 -7.83
CA PRO A 508 -10.25 -5.22 -8.41
C PRO A 508 -10.81 -4.29 -7.33
N PHE A 509 -10.77 -2.99 -7.57
CA PHE A 509 -11.40 -2.00 -6.72
C PHE A 509 -12.58 -1.38 -7.48
N GLU A 510 -13.78 -1.46 -6.93
CA GLU A 510 -15.03 -1.06 -7.61
C GLU A 510 -15.13 -1.67 -9.02
N ASP A 511 -15.14 -0.85 -10.07
CA ASP A 511 -15.13 -1.27 -11.47
C ASP A 511 -13.73 -1.27 -12.11
N ILE A 512 -12.69 -0.94 -11.36
CA ILE A 512 -11.30 -0.94 -11.82
C ILE A 512 -10.77 -2.38 -11.79
N SER A 513 -10.71 -3.01 -12.95
CA SER A 513 -10.33 -4.43 -13.13
C SER A 513 -9.31 -4.63 -14.25
N VAL A 514 -8.63 -3.53 -14.63
CA VAL A 514 -7.63 -3.49 -15.71
C VAL A 514 -6.42 -2.74 -15.22
N TYR A 515 -5.23 -3.29 -15.47
CA TYR A 515 -3.96 -2.68 -15.14
C TYR A 515 -3.02 -2.75 -16.35
N THR A 516 -2.75 -1.61 -16.95
CA THR A 516 -1.93 -1.47 -18.16
C THR A 516 -1.14 -0.17 -18.13
N CYS A 517 -0.24 0.03 -19.07
CA CYS A 517 0.48 1.30 -19.23
C CYS A 517 -0.42 2.51 -19.58
N ASP A 518 -1.67 2.26 -19.99
CA ASP A 518 -2.66 3.30 -20.36
C ASP A 518 -3.72 3.52 -19.25
N THR A 519 -3.60 2.86 -18.09
CA THR A 519 -4.49 3.05 -16.92
C THR A 519 -3.90 4.02 -15.90
N ASP A 520 -4.69 4.39 -14.91
CA ASP A 520 -4.27 5.08 -13.71
C ASP A 520 -4.73 4.24 -12.50
N PRO A 521 -3.80 3.62 -11.74
CA PRO A 521 -2.34 3.68 -11.90
C PRO A 521 -1.84 3.05 -13.21
N SER A 522 -0.66 3.48 -13.65
CA SER A 522 -0.03 3.03 -14.90
C SER A 522 0.93 1.87 -14.65
N PHE A 523 0.86 0.83 -15.51
CA PHE A 523 1.81 -0.27 -15.49
C PHE A 523 3.08 0.11 -16.27
N THR A 524 3.94 0.87 -15.60
CA THR A 524 5.20 1.39 -16.15
C THR A 524 6.36 1.07 -15.21
N PHE A 525 7.56 1.04 -15.77
CA PHE A 525 8.80 0.86 -15.02
C PHE A 525 9.29 2.22 -14.47
N TRP A 526 10.17 2.22 -13.50
CA TRP A 526 10.81 3.44 -12.99
C TRP A 526 11.68 4.18 -14.04
N SER A 527 11.92 3.55 -15.20
CA SER A 527 12.51 4.18 -16.38
C SER A 527 11.51 4.95 -17.24
N ASP A 528 10.26 5.06 -16.84
CA ASP A 528 9.11 5.53 -17.63
C ASP A 528 8.78 4.63 -18.84
N ALA A 529 9.42 3.48 -18.97
CA ALA A 529 9.10 2.53 -20.03
C ALA A 529 7.78 1.81 -19.71
N ALA A 530 6.94 1.69 -20.74
CA ALA A 530 5.67 0.97 -20.61
C ALA A 530 5.90 -0.54 -20.46
N SER A 531 5.22 -1.17 -19.51
CA SER A 531 5.20 -2.62 -19.41
C SER A 531 4.73 -3.27 -20.72
N PRO A 532 5.40 -4.32 -21.20
CA PRO A 532 4.94 -5.08 -22.36
C PRO A 532 3.67 -5.89 -22.07
N LEU A 533 3.37 -6.16 -20.80
CA LEU A 533 2.21 -6.90 -20.37
C LEU A 533 1.14 -5.98 -19.79
N GLY A 534 -0.11 -6.42 -19.90
CA GLY A 534 -1.25 -5.81 -19.24
C GLY A 534 -2.14 -6.88 -18.61
N LEU A 535 -2.86 -6.51 -17.56
CA LEU A 535 -3.84 -7.36 -16.89
C LEU A 535 -5.25 -6.84 -17.19
N THR A 536 -6.17 -7.76 -17.47
CA THR A 536 -7.60 -7.46 -17.66
C THR A 536 -8.46 -8.53 -16.99
N ASP A 537 -9.75 -8.25 -16.86
CA ASP A 537 -10.72 -9.16 -16.25
C ASP A 537 -10.31 -9.61 -14.83
N ILE A 538 -9.65 -8.72 -14.09
CA ILE A 538 -9.28 -9.01 -12.71
C ILE A 538 -10.57 -9.16 -11.89
N ARG A 539 -10.79 -10.33 -11.32
CA ARG A 539 -12.00 -10.62 -10.54
C ARG A 539 -11.73 -11.53 -9.36
N ARG A 540 -12.45 -11.28 -8.29
CA ARG A 540 -12.45 -12.14 -7.08
C ARG A 540 -13.44 -13.28 -7.31
N ASN A 541 -13.02 -14.50 -7.02
CA ASN A 541 -13.87 -15.68 -7.06
C ASN A 541 -14.51 -15.96 -5.69
N ALA A 542 -15.57 -16.78 -5.66
CA ALA A 542 -16.29 -17.10 -4.43
C ALA A 542 -15.44 -17.85 -3.37
N ASP A 543 -14.39 -18.55 -3.79
CA ASP A 543 -13.46 -19.24 -2.90
C ASP A 543 -12.35 -18.32 -2.35
N GLY A 544 -12.35 -17.05 -2.76
CA GLY A 544 -11.37 -16.05 -2.37
C GLY A 544 -10.14 -15.99 -3.28
N SER A 545 -10.03 -16.86 -4.29
CA SER A 545 -9.00 -16.72 -5.32
C SER A 545 -9.27 -15.53 -6.24
N VAL A 546 -8.24 -15.07 -6.94
CA VAL A 546 -8.36 -14.02 -7.96
C VAL A 546 -8.02 -14.60 -9.33
N THR A 547 -8.89 -14.35 -10.31
CA THR A 547 -8.62 -14.69 -11.71
C THR A 547 -8.41 -13.41 -12.50
N PHE A 548 -7.44 -13.42 -13.40
CA PHE A 548 -7.14 -12.32 -14.32
C PHE A 548 -6.57 -12.86 -15.63
N THR A 549 -6.62 -12.06 -16.68
CA THR A 549 -6.03 -12.39 -17.98
C THR A 549 -4.86 -11.47 -18.28
N VAL A 550 -3.71 -12.02 -18.60
CA VAL A 550 -2.49 -11.31 -19.02
C VAL A 550 -2.42 -11.31 -20.54
N PHE A 551 -2.10 -10.19 -21.11
CA PHE A 551 -1.98 -10.01 -22.57
C PHE A 551 -0.79 -9.11 -22.90
N ASN A 552 -0.32 -9.19 -24.17
CA ASN A 552 0.71 -8.30 -24.68
C ASN A 552 0.12 -6.90 -24.92
N ALA A 553 0.40 -5.96 -24.01
CA ALA A 553 -0.14 -4.61 -24.05
C ALA A 553 0.37 -3.78 -25.22
N GLN A 554 1.45 -4.20 -25.90
CA GLN A 554 2.02 -3.50 -27.05
C GLN A 554 1.43 -3.99 -28.37
N GLU A 555 1.19 -5.30 -28.50
CA GLU A 555 0.73 -5.92 -29.73
C GLU A 555 -0.77 -6.15 -29.79
N ASP A 556 -1.39 -6.44 -28.67
CA ASP A 556 -2.78 -6.87 -28.61
C ASP A 556 -3.78 -5.78 -28.23
N LYS A 557 -3.31 -4.62 -27.80
CA LYS A 557 -4.21 -3.54 -27.36
C LYS A 557 -5.15 -3.08 -28.50
N ALA A 558 -6.38 -2.81 -28.13
CA ALA A 558 -7.32 -2.16 -29.03
C ALA A 558 -6.88 -0.70 -29.27
N PRO A 559 -7.16 -0.14 -30.46
CA PRO A 559 -6.73 1.22 -30.78
C PRO A 559 -7.45 2.27 -29.94
N ALA A 560 -6.78 3.40 -29.76
CA ALA A 560 -7.36 4.59 -29.17
C ALA A 560 -8.56 5.12 -29.98
N VAL A 561 -9.40 5.95 -29.37
CA VAL A 561 -10.57 6.55 -30.02
C VAL A 561 -10.48 8.08 -29.99
N LYS A 562 -11.25 8.72 -30.87
CA LYS A 562 -11.51 10.17 -30.83
C LYS A 562 -13.00 10.44 -30.97
N ILE A 563 -13.50 11.43 -30.26
CA ILE A 563 -14.86 11.93 -30.42
C ILE A 563 -14.90 12.76 -31.72
N ASP A 564 -15.75 12.31 -32.66
CA ASP A 564 -15.94 13.03 -33.92
C ASP A 564 -17.03 14.08 -33.79
N ASN A 565 -18.08 13.81 -33.00
CA ASN A 565 -19.20 14.72 -32.85
C ASN A 565 -20.06 14.38 -31.64
N GLN A 566 -20.60 15.41 -31.00
CA GLN A 566 -21.57 15.26 -29.92
C GLN A 566 -22.70 16.29 -30.07
N VAL A 567 -23.93 15.83 -29.89
CA VAL A 567 -25.12 16.68 -29.87
C VAL A 567 -25.87 16.47 -28.58
N VAL A 568 -26.00 17.54 -27.78
CA VAL A 568 -26.60 17.49 -26.45
C VAL A 568 -28.02 18.08 -26.50
N PHE A 569 -29.00 17.36 -25.95
CA PHE A 569 -30.38 17.77 -25.74
C PHE A 569 -30.63 18.00 -24.24
N GLN A 570 -31.88 18.24 -23.86
CA GLN A 570 -32.28 18.36 -22.47
C GLN A 570 -32.36 17.00 -21.75
N ASP A 571 -32.72 15.92 -22.49
CA ASP A 571 -32.98 14.57 -21.98
C ASP A 571 -32.13 13.49 -22.65
N ALA A 572 -31.21 13.88 -23.53
CA ALA A 572 -30.39 12.95 -24.29
C ALA A 572 -29.08 13.57 -24.79
N SER A 573 -28.12 12.71 -25.19
CA SER A 573 -26.96 13.10 -25.96
C SER A 573 -26.65 12.06 -27.03
N ILE A 574 -26.33 12.52 -28.25
CA ILE A 574 -25.86 11.68 -29.34
C ILE A 574 -24.36 11.87 -29.43
N ILE A 575 -23.63 10.78 -29.31
CA ILE A 575 -22.16 10.77 -29.36
C ILE A 575 -21.74 9.93 -30.56
N GLN A 576 -20.80 10.46 -31.35
CA GLN A 576 -20.16 9.76 -32.47
C GLN A 576 -18.65 9.81 -32.25
N TRP A 577 -18.00 8.67 -32.43
CA TRP A 577 -16.54 8.58 -32.31
C TRP A 577 -15.98 7.57 -33.31
N SER A 578 -14.69 7.64 -33.53
CA SER A 578 -14.00 6.70 -34.39
C SER A 578 -12.74 6.18 -33.71
N SER A 579 -12.39 4.93 -34.06
CA SER A 579 -11.09 4.38 -33.79
C SER A 579 -10.00 5.20 -34.50
N LEU A 580 -8.84 5.37 -33.87
CA LEU A 580 -7.66 5.95 -34.53
C LEU A 580 -7.06 4.99 -35.56
N ASP A 581 -7.33 3.69 -35.46
CA ASP A 581 -7.10 2.72 -36.54
C ASP A 581 -8.38 2.57 -37.38
N PRO A 582 -8.42 3.12 -38.62
CA PRO A 582 -9.61 3.05 -39.45
C PRO A 582 -9.96 1.61 -39.92
N SER A 583 -9.04 0.66 -39.77
CA SER A 583 -9.25 -0.74 -40.16
C SER A 583 -9.84 -1.58 -39.02
N PHE A 584 -9.92 -1.04 -37.81
CA PHE A 584 -10.40 -1.75 -36.65
C PHE A 584 -11.86 -2.19 -36.77
N THR A 585 -12.09 -3.49 -36.62
CA THR A 585 -13.42 -4.11 -36.76
C THR A 585 -14.05 -4.53 -35.43
N GLY A 586 -13.33 -4.36 -34.30
CA GLY A 586 -13.82 -4.71 -32.98
C GLY A 586 -14.91 -3.78 -32.45
N ASN A 587 -15.47 -4.14 -31.31
CA ASN A 587 -16.46 -3.32 -30.64
C ASN A 587 -15.80 -2.15 -29.89
N SER A 588 -16.61 -1.15 -29.56
CA SER A 588 -16.22 -0.06 -28.66
C SER A 588 -17.11 -0.08 -27.44
N VAL A 589 -16.68 0.56 -26.39
CA VAL A 589 -17.40 0.70 -25.12
C VAL A 589 -17.62 2.18 -24.83
N ILE A 590 -18.82 2.51 -24.40
CA ILE A 590 -19.14 3.78 -23.77
C ILE A 590 -19.47 3.56 -22.31
N ARG A 591 -18.78 4.28 -21.44
CA ARG A 591 -19.09 4.41 -20.02
C ARG A 591 -19.67 5.78 -19.78
N TYR A 592 -20.77 5.88 -19.04
CA TYR A 592 -21.40 7.18 -18.78
C TYR A 592 -22.11 7.22 -17.42
N GLY A 593 -22.25 8.42 -16.89
CA GLY A 593 -22.93 8.68 -15.62
C GLY A 593 -22.96 10.16 -15.29
N LEU A 594 -23.49 10.51 -14.11
CA LEU A 594 -23.37 11.87 -13.58
C LEU A 594 -21.91 12.28 -13.46
N ALA A 595 -21.63 13.56 -13.57
CA ALA A 595 -20.23 14.03 -13.53
C ALA A 595 -19.50 13.69 -12.23
N ASP A 596 -20.25 13.57 -11.13
CA ASP A 596 -19.78 13.21 -9.79
C ASP A 596 -20.01 11.74 -9.42
N ALA A 597 -20.52 10.91 -10.35
CA ALA A 597 -20.77 9.50 -10.08
C ALA A 597 -19.46 8.74 -9.88
N ALA A 598 -19.38 7.94 -8.84
CA ALA A 598 -18.27 7.03 -8.58
C ALA A 598 -18.26 5.86 -9.57
N GLN A 599 -19.45 5.38 -9.98
CA GLN A 599 -19.61 4.30 -10.95
C GLN A 599 -20.30 4.79 -12.22
N LEU A 600 -19.83 4.28 -13.36
CA LEU A 600 -20.39 4.58 -14.67
C LEU A 600 -21.12 3.36 -15.24
N THR A 601 -22.23 3.61 -15.94
CA THR A 601 -22.90 2.58 -16.71
C THR A 601 -22.08 2.26 -17.95
N GLU A 602 -21.72 1.00 -18.14
CA GLU A 602 -20.96 0.52 -19.30
C GLU A 602 -21.90 -0.09 -20.33
N VAL A 603 -21.72 0.27 -21.62
CA VAL A 603 -22.46 -0.30 -22.74
C VAL A 603 -21.49 -0.60 -23.88
N GLU A 604 -21.54 -1.83 -24.40
CA GLU A 604 -20.81 -2.24 -25.59
C GLU A 604 -21.50 -1.75 -26.85
N VAL A 605 -20.75 -1.14 -27.77
CA VAL A 605 -21.23 -0.54 -29.00
C VAL A 605 -20.59 -1.18 -30.22
N ARG A 606 -21.35 -1.78 -31.06
CA ARG A 606 -20.89 -2.32 -32.34
C ARG A 606 -20.63 -1.21 -33.35
N PRO A 607 -19.62 -1.34 -34.21
CA PRO A 607 -19.37 -0.36 -35.25
C PRO A 607 -20.54 -0.37 -36.28
N TYR A 608 -20.97 0.81 -36.65
CA TYR A 608 -21.92 0.97 -37.78
C TYR A 608 -21.19 1.03 -39.15
N GLU A 609 -19.93 1.37 -39.14
CA GLU A 609 -18.97 1.30 -40.25
C GLU A 609 -17.60 0.99 -39.63
N THR A 610 -16.71 0.32 -40.34
CA THR A 610 -15.38 -0.05 -39.83
C THR A 610 -14.72 1.10 -39.10
N GLY A 611 -14.38 0.90 -37.83
CA GLY A 611 -13.76 1.88 -36.95
C GLY A 611 -14.63 3.06 -36.55
N LYS A 612 -15.98 3.04 -36.82
CA LYS A 612 -16.88 4.13 -36.44
C LYS A 612 -18.03 3.67 -35.58
N TYR A 613 -18.31 4.44 -34.57
CA TYR A 613 -19.30 4.14 -33.54
C TYR A 613 -20.23 5.31 -33.28
N ALA A 614 -21.44 5.03 -32.84
CA ALA A 614 -22.37 6.04 -32.40
C ALA A 614 -23.29 5.47 -31.31
N PHE A 615 -23.60 6.29 -30.33
CA PHE A 615 -24.52 5.93 -29.26
C PHE A 615 -25.43 7.10 -28.89
N VAL A 616 -26.66 6.77 -28.49
CA VAL A 616 -27.64 7.75 -28.01
C VAL A 616 -27.88 7.48 -26.54
N LEU A 617 -27.41 8.38 -25.70
CA LEU A 617 -27.75 8.41 -24.28
C LEU A 617 -29.14 8.99 -24.14
N GLU A 618 -30.06 8.25 -23.52
CA GLU A 618 -31.47 8.63 -23.31
C GLU A 618 -31.78 8.68 -21.80
N GLY A 619 -32.87 9.38 -21.46
CA GLY A 619 -33.37 9.45 -20.09
C GLY A 619 -32.53 10.31 -19.16
N LEU A 620 -31.77 11.23 -19.74
CA LEU A 620 -30.94 12.16 -18.98
C LEU A 620 -31.81 13.26 -18.34
N SER A 621 -31.39 13.76 -17.19
CA SER A 621 -32.03 14.90 -16.51
C SER A 621 -31.63 16.22 -17.16
N PRO A 622 -32.56 17.20 -17.32
CA PRO A 622 -32.23 18.53 -17.83
C PRO A 622 -31.26 19.29 -16.92
N SER A 623 -30.46 20.19 -17.50
CA SER A 623 -29.50 21.04 -16.80
C SER A 623 -28.53 20.27 -15.87
N THR A 624 -28.22 19.02 -16.22
CA THR A 624 -27.44 18.11 -15.40
C THR A 624 -26.12 17.80 -16.09
N ALA A 625 -25.03 17.80 -15.34
CA ALA A 625 -23.69 17.47 -15.82
C ALA A 625 -23.46 15.95 -15.84
N TYR A 626 -22.93 15.47 -16.95
CA TYR A 626 -22.60 14.08 -17.19
C TYR A 626 -21.16 13.95 -17.67
N LYS A 627 -20.55 12.78 -17.39
CA LYS A 627 -19.25 12.38 -17.94
C LYS A 627 -19.42 11.13 -18.82
N ILE A 628 -18.58 11.03 -19.84
CA ILE A 628 -18.45 9.85 -20.70
C ILE A 628 -16.99 9.46 -20.85
N GLN A 629 -16.75 8.18 -21.02
CA GLN A 629 -15.48 7.58 -21.36
C GLN A 629 -15.68 6.62 -22.53
N LEU A 630 -14.80 6.68 -23.51
CA LEU A 630 -14.88 5.85 -24.71
C LEU A 630 -13.58 5.08 -24.87
N LEU A 631 -13.67 3.81 -25.23
CA LEU A 631 -12.54 2.96 -25.56
C LEU A 631 -12.95 1.92 -26.63
N CYS A 632 -11.98 1.45 -27.40
CA CYS A 632 -12.17 0.25 -28.23
C CYS A 632 -11.86 -1.01 -27.42
N ARG A 633 -12.37 -2.17 -27.87
CA ARG A 633 -12.12 -3.46 -27.23
C ARG A 633 -11.84 -4.53 -28.29
N LYS A 634 -10.70 -5.24 -28.16
CA LYS A 634 -10.31 -6.37 -29.00
C LYS A 634 -10.54 -7.66 -28.20
N GLY A 635 -11.68 -8.30 -28.38
CA GLY A 635 -12.13 -9.35 -27.47
C GLY A 635 -12.39 -8.75 -26.07
N ASN A 636 -11.73 -9.29 -25.05
CA ASN A 636 -11.80 -8.75 -23.68
C ASN A 636 -10.70 -7.70 -23.37
N ILE A 637 -9.77 -7.47 -24.30
CA ILE A 637 -8.66 -6.56 -24.14
C ILE A 637 -9.10 -5.13 -24.45
N PRO A 638 -9.13 -4.20 -23.48
CA PRO A 638 -9.50 -2.81 -23.70
C PRO A 638 -8.34 -2.05 -24.35
N GLY A 639 -8.69 -1.07 -25.15
CA GLY A 639 -7.78 -0.01 -25.56
C GLY A 639 -7.75 1.11 -24.52
N PRO A 640 -6.89 2.12 -24.75
CA PRO A 640 -6.78 3.26 -23.84
C PRO A 640 -8.11 4.02 -23.72
N VAL A 641 -8.43 4.45 -22.51
CA VAL A 641 -9.57 5.33 -22.23
C VAL A 641 -9.18 6.76 -22.54
N ASN A 642 -9.24 7.15 -23.81
CA ASN A 642 -8.80 8.48 -24.27
C ASN A 642 -9.92 9.32 -24.93
N GLY A 643 -11.13 8.79 -24.98
CA GLY A 643 -12.33 9.52 -25.42
C GLY A 643 -13.12 10.14 -24.27
N ASN A 644 -12.44 10.72 -23.28
CA ASN A 644 -13.10 11.35 -22.14
C ASN A 644 -13.76 12.66 -22.53
N ALA A 645 -15.01 12.85 -22.14
CA ALA A 645 -15.71 14.11 -22.28
C ALA A 645 -16.72 14.31 -21.15
N SER A 646 -16.94 15.56 -20.80
CA SER A 646 -18.04 15.98 -19.94
C SER A 646 -18.96 16.91 -20.70
N PHE A 647 -20.24 16.85 -20.38
CA PHE A 647 -21.23 17.72 -20.98
C PHE A 647 -22.34 18.02 -19.99
N THR A 648 -23.03 19.13 -20.21
CA THR A 648 -24.24 19.47 -19.45
C THR A 648 -25.44 19.42 -20.39
N THR A 649 -26.47 18.69 -20.02
CA THR A 649 -27.75 18.67 -20.77
C THR A 649 -28.35 20.09 -20.80
N LYS A 650 -29.07 20.37 -21.85
CA LYS A 650 -29.75 21.68 -21.98
C LYS A 650 -30.84 21.83 -20.89
N SER A 651 -31.16 23.07 -20.60
CA SER A 651 -32.26 23.40 -19.68
C SER A 651 -33.56 22.85 -20.19
N ASP A 652 -34.47 22.59 -19.26
CA ASP A 652 -35.85 22.18 -19.57
C ASP A 652 -36.58 23.23 -20.45
N ARG A 653 -37.73 22.85 -20.93
CA ARG A 653 -38.56 23.66 -21.82
C ARG A 653 -38.73 25.08 -21.22
N LYS A 654 -38.37 26.09 -22.01
CA LYS A 654 -38.71 27.48 -21.69
C LYS A 654 -40.20 27.69 -21.91
N ALA A 655 -40.88 28.37 -21.00
CA ALA A 655 -42.26 28.76 -21.20
C ALA A 655 -42.45 29.45 -22.57
N GLY A 656 -43.35 28.95 -23.40
CA GLY A 656 -43.58 29.45 -24.76
C GLY A 656 -42.71 28.82 -25.86
N SER A 657 -41.83 27.88 -25.54
CA SER A 657 -41.11 27.09 -26.57
C SER A 657 -41.98 25.92 -27.05
N TYR A 658 -42.07 25.74 -28.35
CA TYR A 658 -42.81 24.63 -28.94
C TYR A 658 -41.89 23.44 -29.20
N PRO A 659 -42.38 22.17 -29.01
CA PRO A 659 -41.64 20.99 -29.39
C PRO A 659 -41.46 20.94 -30.91
N TYR A 660 -40.31 20.40 -31.35
CA TYR A 660 -40.04 20.21 -32.78
C TYR A 660 -39.22 18.94 -33.02
N ILE A 661 -39.40 18.34 -34.21
CA ILE A 661 -38.65 17.16 -34.62
C ILE A 661 -37.23 17.55 -35.00
N TYR A 662 -36.26 16.97 -34.28
CA TYR A 662 -34.84 16.96 -34.65
C TYR A 662 -34.49 15.62 -35.28
N LEU A 663 -33.73 15.67 -36.35
CA LEU A 663 -33.35 14.53 -37.15
C LEU A 663 -31.89 14.67 -37.55
N LYS A 664 -31.13 13.62 -37.37
CA LYS A 664 -29.72 13.56 -37.71
C LYS A 664 -29.38 12.23 -38.37
N ASP A 665 -28.73 12.27 -39.53
CA ASP A 665 -27.96 11.14 -40.05
C ASP A 665 -26.73 10.96 -39.18
N VAL A 666 -26.61 9.80 -38.54
CA VAL A 666 -25.55 9.51 -37.59
C VAL A 666 -24.17 9.56 -38.25
N ASN A 667 -24.11 9.21 -39.54
CA ASN A 667 -22.87 9.17 -40.31
C ASN A 667 -22.48 10.53 -40.93
N ARG A 668 -23.45 11.37 -41.26
CA ARG A 668 -23.23 12.59 -42.09
C ARG A 668 -23.63 13.90 -41.44
N GLY A 669 -24.26 13.83 -40.26
CA GLY A 669 -24.74 15.03 -39.55
C GLY A 669 -26.14 15.49 -39.97
N THR A 670 -26.46 16.78 -39.72
CA THR A 670 -27.77 17.36 -40.05
C THR A 670 -27.74 17.93 -41.46
N GLY A 671 -28.53 17.34 -42.34
CA GLY A 671 -28.66 17.80 -43.73
C GLY A 671 -30.10 17.92 -44.14
N GLY A 672 -30.37 18.57 -45.29
CA GLY A 672 -31.72 18.68 -45.91
C GLY A 672 -32.16 17.41 -46.63
N SER A 673 -31.25 16.45 -46.86
CA SER A 673 -31.53 15.16 -47.51
C SER A 673 -30.63 14.07 -46.95
N PHE A 674 -31.10 12.83 -46.97
CA PHE A 674 -30.42 11.67 -46.40
C PHE A 674 -30.24 10.58 -47.49
N ALA A 675 -29.24 9.73 -47.33
CA ALA A 675 -29.11 8.55 -48.18
C ALA A 675 -30.20 7.52 -47.83
N PRO A 676 -30.65 6.68 -48.79
CA PRO A 676 -31.54 5.56 -48.47
C PRO A 676 -30.96 4.70 -47.36
N ASP A 677 -31.83 4.33 -46.41
CA ASP A 677 -31.52 3.49 -45.26
C ASP A 677 -30.37 3.98 -44.35
N ALA A 678 -30.04 5.29 -44.43
CA ALA A 678 -29.14 5.90 -43.50
C ALA A 678 -29.61 5.73 -42.05
N PRO A 679 -28.72 5.47 -41.07
CA PRO A 679 -29.07 5.41 -39.66
C PRO A 679 -29.44 6.81 -39.15
N LEU A 680 -30.72 7.01 -38.83
CA LEU A 680 -31.25 8.31 -38.41
C LEU A 680 -31.57 8.30 -36.93
N ALA A 681 -31.00 9.24 -36.18
CA ALA A 681 -31.40 9.55 -34.82
C ALA A 681 -32.59 10.53 -34.85
N LEU A 682 -33.72 10.12 -34.33
CA LEU A 682 -34.96 10.92 -34.21
C LEU A 682 -35.14 11.39 -32.78
N ARG A 683 -35.40 12.69 -32.60
CA ARG A 683 -35.71 13.31 -31.31
C ARG A 683 -36.80 14.36 -31.45
N VAL A 684 -37.54 14.53 -30.38
CA VAL A 684 -38.38 15.71 -30.20
C VAL A 684 -37.69 16.63 -29.21
N TYR A 685 -37.31 17.83 -29.65
CA TYR A 685 -36.71 18.86 -28.81
C TYR A 685 -37.81 19.64 -28.07
N ASN A 686 -37.55 20.16 -26.89
CA ASN A 686 -38.49 20.86 -26.00
C ASN A 686 -39.68 19.96 -25.55
N ALA A 687 -39.44 18.70 -25.29
CA ALA A 687 -40.43 17.71 -24.86
C ALA A 687 -39.97 16.87 -23.67
N ALA A 688 -39.18 17.46 -22.72
CA ALA A 688 -38.63 16.75 -21.57
C ALA A 688 -39.69 16.20 -20.62
N ASP A 689 -40.87 16.83 -20.57
CA ASP A 689 -42.04 16.44 -19.78
C ASP A 689 -42.98 15.45 -20.50
N ALA A 690 -42.61 14.98 -21.68
CA ALA A 690 -43.41 14.00 -22.41
C ALA A 690 -43.33 12.61 -21.74
N VAL A 691 -44.50 12.00 -21.52
CA VAL A 691 -44.60 10.64 -20.98
C VAL A 691 -44.47 9.57 -22.05
N ARG A 692 -44.67 9.92 -23.31
CA ARG A 692 -44.55 9.01 -24.45
C ARG A 692 -44.33 9.77 -25.75
N ILE A 693 -43.46 9.23 -26.64
CA ILE A 693 -43.30 9.68 -28.03
C ILE A 693 -43.42 8.47 -28.94
N VAL A 694 -44.32 8.57 -29.95
CA VAL A 694 -44.50 7.53 -30.96
C VAL A 694 -44.25 8.13 -32.34
N TRP A 695 -43.43 7.44 -33.12
CA TRP A 695 -43.01 7.86 -34.44
C TRP A 695 -43.82 7.17 -35.54
N TYR A 696 -44.16 7.92 -36.56
CA TYR A 696 -44.86 7.44 -37.77
C TYR A 696 -44.15 7.97 -39.01
N PHE A 697 -44.10 7.16 -40.06
CA PHE A 697 -43.64 7.58 -41.36
C PHE A 697 -44.72 7.30 -42.39
N ASP A 698 -45.20 8.32 -43.11
CA ASP A 698 -46.36 8.29 -43.99
C ASP A 698 -47.56 7.58 -43.37
N GLY A 699 -47.84 7.90 -42.12
CA GLY A 699 -48.98 7.37 -41.37
C GLY A 699 -48.82 5.97 -40.77
N LYS A 700 -47.73 5.28 -41.03
CA LYS A 700 -47.40 3.98 -40.44
C LYS A 700 -46.48 4.13 -39.25
N PRO A 701 -46.70 3.45 -38.12
CA PRO A 701 -45.80 3.50 -37.00
C PRO A 701 -44.44 2.90 -37.40
N ILE A 702 -43.34 3.53 -36.92
CA ILE A 702 -41.98 3.05 -37.12
C ILE A 702 -41.28 2.87 -35.78
N ALA A 703 -40.35 1.94 -35.73
CA ALA A 703 -39.51 1.66 -34.59
C ALA A 703 -38.04 1.66 -35.04
N PRO A 704 -37.09 1.88 -34.11
CA PRO A 704 -35.68 1.76 -34.44
C PRO A 704 -35.31 0.32 -34.80
N GLY A 705 -34.33 0.16 -35.66
CA GLY A 705 -33.70 -1.11 -36.01
C GLY A 705 -32.93 -1.73 -34.84
N ALA A 706 -32.34 -2.89 -35.08
CA ALA A 706 -31.50 -3.57 -34.08
C ALA A 706 -30.26 -2.76 -33.66
N ASP A 707 -29.83 -1.81 -34.47
CA ASP A 707 -28.76 -0.83 -34.22
C ASP A 707 -29.19 0.40 -33.41
N GLY A 708 -30.47 0.45 -32.98
CA GLY A 708 -31.04 1.57 -32.23
C GLY A 708 -31.42 2.80 -33.07
N TYR A 709 -31.30 2.75 -34.41
CA TYR A 709 -31.56 3.89 -35.29
C TYR A 709 -32.76 3.60 -36.20
N TYR A 710 -33.32 4.69 -36.76
CA TYR A 710 -34.41 4.60 -37.73
C TYR A 710 -33.87 4.62 -39.15
N HIS A 711 -34.35 3.74 -40.01
CA HIS A 711 -33.92 3.62 -41.38
C HIS A 711 -35.10 3.95 -42.32
N LEU A 712 -34.90 4.92 -43.20
CA LEU A 712 -35.93 5.36 -44.16
C LEU A 712 -35.41 5.18 -45.58
N SER A 713 -36.05 4.32 -46.35
CA SER A 713 -35.60 3.98 -47.70
C SER A 713 -36.10 4.94 -48.79
N ARG A 714 -37.00 5.88 -48.45
CA ARG A 714 -37.62 6.82 -49.38
C ARG A 714 -38.01 8.13 -48.72
N SER A 715 -38.27 9.15 -49.53
CA SER A 715 -38.83 10.42 -49.05
C SER A 715 -40.26 10.27 -48.56
N GLY A 716 -40.67 11.07 -47.58
CA GLY A 716 -41.99 10.99 -46.97
C GLY A 716 -42.19 12.02 -45.85
N VAL A 717 -43.23 11.82 -45.06
CA VAL A 717 -43.58 12.68 -43.93
C VAL A 717 -43.39 11.89 -42.63
N LEU A 718 -42.40 12.35 -41.82
CA LEU A 718 -42.19 11.89 -40.48
C LEU A 718 -43.14 12.62 -39.52
N LYS A 719 -43.81 11.87 -38.66
CA LYS A 719 -44.72 12.40 -37.64
C LYS A 719 -44.33 11.85 -36.27
N ALA A 720 -44.26 12.72 -35.28
CA ALA A 720 -44.13 12.39 -33.88
C ALA A 720 -45.45 12.72 -33.15
N VAL A 721 -45.97 11.76 -32.41
CA VAL A 721 -47.08 11.98 -31.46
C VAL A 721 -46.45 12.01 -30.07
N VAL A 722 -46.50 13.19 -29.46
CA VAL A 722 -45.85 13.47 -28.15
C VAL A 722 -46.96 13.62 -27.12
N THR A 723 -47.02 12.69 -26.18
CA THR A 723 -48.05 12.65 -25.12
C THR A 723 -47.46 13.19 -23.83
N TYR A 724 -48.11 14.15 -23.24
CA TYR A 724 -47.82 14.72 -21.91
C TYR A 724 -48.88 14.24 -20.91
N PRO A 725 -48.75 14.48 -19.61
CA PRO A 725 -49.78 14.10 -18.62
C PRO A 725 -51.18 14.62 -18.96
N ASP A 726 -51.30 15.85 -19.48
CA ASP A 726 -52.55 16.54 -19.72
C ASP A 726 -52.80 16.94 -21.18
N SER A 727 -51.96 16.57 -22.13
CA SER A 727 -52.06 16.99 -23.53
C SER A 727 -51.33 16.07 -24.50
N THR A 728 -51.57 16.25 -25.80
CA THR A 728 -50.85 15.57 -26.87
C THR A 728 -50.54 16.55 -28.01
N ASP A 729 -49.26 16.60 -28.39
CA ASP A 729 -48.82 17.35 -29.57
C ASP A 729 -48.57 16.40 -30.73
N ILE A 730 -48.92 16.88 -31.95
CA ILE A 730 -48.64 16.18 -33.20
C ILE A 730 -47.70 17.03 -34.04
N LEU A 731 -46.47 16.53 -34.20
CA LEU A 731 -45.41 17.18 -34.95
C LEU A 731 -45.19 16.48 -36.28
N THR A 732 -44.95 17.26 -37.34
CA THR A 732 -44.65 16.69 -38.66
C THR A 732 -43.41 17.32 -39.27
N LYS A 733 -42.63 16.52 -40.01
CA LYS A 733 -41.43 16.97 -40.74
C LYS A 733 -41.34 16.23 -42.07
N LYS A 734 -41.21 16.98 -43.17
CA LYS A 734 -40.94 16.39 -44.48
C LYS A 734 -39.48 15.90 -44.55
N ILE A 735 -39.29 14.66 -44.96
CA ILE A 735 -38.01 13.99 -45.11
C ILE A 735 -37.72 13.81 -46.60
N VAL A 736 -36.53 14.14 -47.02
CA VAL A 736 -36.03 13.94 -48.38
C VAL A 736 -34.91 12.92 -48.35
N VAL A 737 -35.13 11.76 -48.99
CA VAL A 737 -34.11 10.71 -49.18
C VAL A 737 -33.65 10.78 -50.64
N LYS A 738 -32.32 10.88 -50.86
CA LYS A 738 -31.70 11.05 -52.19
C LYS A 738 -30.58 10.01 -52.38
#